data_16fa4ed11c36a9728d6bcfd79dc7274e
#
_entry.id   16fa4ed11c36a9728d6bcfd79dc7274e
#
_cell.length_a   1.000
_cell.length_b   1.000
_cell.length_c   1.000
_cell.angle_alpha   90.00
_cell.angle_beta   90.00
_cell.angle_gamma   90.00
#
_symmetry.space_group_name_H-M   'P 1'
#
loop_
_entity.id
_entity.type
_entity.pdbx_description
1 polymer ?
#
loop_
_entity_poly.entity_id
_entity_poly.type
_entity_poly.pdbx_seq_one_letter_code
_entity_poly.pdbx_strand_id
1 'polypeptide(L)'
;MNMHLYPKLAWHGIIKNKKTYVPFLLTSIGLVMMFYIVSYLTYNKSVKQMRGGGDMQLILSWGVPVVAFFVVIFLFYMNSFLMRRRKTEFGLYNILGMGKGNIARVLLWQNLMLFAVSIVGGLGMGILLSKLAELCAAKMLSNQASLAFVIEPSAVRNTLFLTVLSFVLILLYSLGQIRVAKPIELLHGEKTGEKPPKARWILALLGMLLLGTAYYLALTTKDPIQALLVLFIAIVLVIIASYLLFICGSVALCKLLQKNKKYYYKLNHFVSVSSMSYRMKRNGASLASICILSTGVLVMISSSLCLRIGEDASLHTRYPRDLEVGVFTKDYDQSVAASSYIEQQVDAVLQTSHQTRKNELAYNNLNFAALRQGSNLSVKQYTEVSGAQYAESIDKLVMLNIVTLDTYEKITGTTETLGENEVLLCMFRGTFSGDALNIDDQFQFHIRKQVPDFLEIGDNAIATYPTMYLVVPDGETMSRLYEYQYSVYGEEMASSYQTWLGFDLDCNADTQMELEKQLEQQFADNAQTHQEYFYDVKSLEMQRYSFYSLFGGLLYLGILLSVVFLFGTVLIMYYKQISEGYEDAARFEILQKVGMTRKEIKKSINSQILTVFAAPLLASGVHLCFAFPLIRKLLMMFGLSNTPLLVGVTVGSYLVFAVLYAVMYKATSRSYYQLVK
;
A
#
# COMPACT_ATOMS: atom_id res chain seq x y z
N MET A 1 -7.57 36.53 -41.97
CA MET A 1 -7.73 36.65 -40.53
C MET A 1 -6.37 36.50 -39.88
N ASN A 2 -5.90 37.51 -39.12
CA ASN A 2 -4.52 37.57 -38.60
C ASN A 2 -4.17 36.37 -37.76
N MET A 3 -3.12 35.63 -38.12
CA MET A 3 -2.63 34.47 -37.34
C MET A 3 -2.30 34.79 -35.88
N HIS A 4 -2.02 36.06 -35.56
CA HIS A 4 -1.78 36.55 -34.21
C HIS A 4 -3.02 36.67 -33.31
N LEU A 5 -4.22 36.57 -33.88
CA LEU A 5 -5.48 36.73 -33.11
C LEU A 5 -5.71 35.54 -32.16
N TYR A 6 -5.45 34.29 -32.60
CA TYR A 6 -5.72 33.11 -31.81
C TYR A 6 -4.85 33.00 -30.56
N PRO A 7 -3.53 33.19 -30.61
CA PRO A 7 -2.66 33.25 -29.41
C PRO A 7 -3.10 34.36 -28.46
N LYS A 8 -3.44 35.56 -28.98
CA LYS A 8 -3.89 36.70 -28.16
C LYS A 8 -5.22 36.39 -27.45
N LEU A 9 -6.20 35.78 -28.12
CA LEU A 9 -7.46 35.36 -27.51
C LEU A 9 -7.22 34.26 -26.46
N ALA A 10 -6.33 33.29 -26.73
CA ALA A 10 -5.95 32.25 -25.79
C ALA A 10 -5.37 32.84 -24.52
N TRP A 11 -4.41 33.75 -24.63
CA TRP A 11 -3.75 34.42 -23.50
C TRP A 11 -4.74 35.26 -22.66
N HIS A 12 -5.55 36.08 -23.32
CA HIS A 12 -6.57 36.88 -22.62
C HIS A 12 -7.62 35.99 -21.93
N GLY A 13 -7.98 34.85 -22.54
CA GLY A 13 -8.86 33.87 -21.93
C GLY A 13 -8.28 33.28 -20.64
N ILE A 14 -6.98 33.00 -20.62
CA ILE A 14 -6.28 32.51 -19.41
C ILE A 14 -6.25 33.59 -18.31
N ILE A 15 -5.83 34.81 -18.64
CA ILE A 15 -5.71 35.92 -17.67
C ILE A 15 -7.07 36.30 -17.09
N LYS A 16 -8.10 36.43 -17.94
CA LYS A 16 -9.46 36.78 -17.48
C LYS A 16 -10.05 35.74 -16.52
N ASN A 17 -9.69 34.47 -16.73
CA ASN A 17 -10.16 33.35 -15.92
C ASN A 17 -9.10 32.83 -14.94
N LYS A 18 -8.19 33.69 -14.44
CA LYS A 18 -7.09 33.32 -13.55
C LYS A 18 -7.50 32.49 -12.34
N LYS A 19 -8.69 32.74 -11.74
CA LYS A 19 -9.23 31.96 -10.62
C LYS A 19 -9.40 30.47 -10.94
N THR A 20 -9.51 30.10 -12.22
CA THR A 20 -9.65 28.72 -12.66
C THR A 20 -8.34 28.15 -13.23
N TYR A 21 -7.58 28.98 -13.97
CA TYR A 21 -6.33 28.52 -14.62
C TYR A 21 -5.13 28.44 -13.69
N VAL A 22 -5.01 29.36 -12.69
CA VAL A 22 -3.88 29.32 -11.75
C VAL A 22 -3.85 28.02 -10.93
N PRO A 23 -4.96 27.55 -10.34
CA PRO A 23 -4.95 26.25 -9.65
C PRO A 23 -4.67 25.07 -10.59
N PHE A 24 -5.16 25.14 -11.86
CA PHE A 24 -4.81 24.15 -12.88
C PHE A 24 -3.28 24.09 -13.08
N LEU A 25 -2.65 25.23 -13.30
CA LEU A 25 -1.20 25.32 -13.53
C LEU A 25 -0.41 24.85 -12.30
N LEU A 26 -0.76 25.31 -11.10
CA LEU A 26 -0.07 24.91 -9.87
C LEU A 26 -0.12 23.39 -9.66
N THR A 27 -1.25 22.78 -9.96
CA THR A 27 -1.36 21.33 -9.80
C THR A 27 -0.66 20.58 -10.92
N SER A 28 -0.77 21.06 -12.17
CA SER A 28 -0.01 20.45 -13.27
C SER A 28 1.49 20.50 -13.01
N ILE A 29 2.01 21.63 -12.53
CA ILE A 29 3.41 21.79 -12.11
C ILE A 29 3.72 20.79 -10.99
N GLY A 30 2.87 20.70 -9.94
CA GLY A 30 3.07 19.76 -8.83
C GLY A 30 3.06 18.30 -9.25
N LEU A 31 2.15 17.90 -10.13
CA LEU A 31 2.08 16.53 -10.64
C LEU A 31 3.28 16.17 -11.53
N VAL A 32 3.69 17.07 -12.43
CA VAL A 32 4.89 16.90 -13.27
C VAL A 32 6.16 16.83 -12.41
N MET A 33 6.26 17.71 -11.41
CA MET A 33 7.34 17.72 -10.41
C MET A 33 7.43 16.37 -9.67
N MET A 34 6.32 15.89 -9.15
CA MET A 34 6.28 14.62 -8.41
C MET A 34 6.66 13.43 -9.28
N PHE A 35 6.17 13.39 -10.52
CA PHE A 35 6.55 12.33 -11.45
C PHE A 35 8.06 12.38 -11.80
N TYR A 36 8.60 13.58 -11.98
CA TYR A 36 10.05 13.74 -12.17
C TYR A 36 10.85 13.22 -10.97
N ILE A 37 10.45 13.58 -9.74
CA ILE A 37 11.13 13.16 -8.51
C ILE A 37 11.14 11.63 -8.39
N VAL A 38 10.00 10.97 -8.58
CA VAL A 38 9.92 9.50 -8.52
C VAL A 38 10.80 8.86 -9.60
N SER A 39 10.72 9.36 -10.85
CA SER A 39 11.57 8.87 -11.94
C SER A 39 13.07 9.15 -11.69
N TYR A 40 13.42 10.30 -11.13
CA TYR A 40 14.80 10.64 -10.78
C TYR A 40 15.38 9.65 -9.78
N LEU A 41 14.67 9.38 -8.69
CA LEU A 41 15.13 8.44 -7.66
C LEU A 41 15.28 7.02 -8.20
N THR A 42 14.38 6.60 -9.10
CA THR A 42 14.42 5.28 -9.74
C THR A 42 15.65 5.08 -10.62
N TYR A 43 16.09 6.11 -11.33
CA TYR A 43 17.19 5.99 -12.29
C TYR A 43 18.53 6.57 -11.82
N ASN A 44 18.57 7.23 -10.67
CA ASN A 44 19.76 7.90 -10.16
C ASN A 44 20.84 6.90 -9.71
N LYS A 45 22.03 6.98 -10.30
CA LYS A 45 23.17 6.12 -9.96
C LYS A 45 23.65 6.28 -8.50
N SER A 46 23.59 7.51 -7.96
CA SER A 46 23.99 7.77 -6.57
C SER A 46 23.10 7.00 -5.57
N VAL A 47 21.78 6.95 -5.83
CA VAL A 47 20.85 6.16 -5.01
C VAL A 47 21.16 4.66 -5.13
N LYS A 48 21.47 4.17 -6.35
CA LYS A 48 21.83 2.77 -6.58
C LYS A 48 23.08 2.33 -5.81
N GLN A 49 24.05 3.23 -5.65
CA GLN A 49 25.32 2.96 -4.97
C GLN A 49 25.21 2.99 -3.43
N MET A 50 24.08 3.48 -2.89
CA MET A 50 23.82 3.40 -1.45
C MET A 50 23.60 1.94 -1.05
N ARG A 51 24.01 1.58 0.16
CA ARG A 51 23.68 0.25 0.72
C ARG A 51 22.17 0.10 0.76
N GLY A 52 21.61 -0.97 0.18
CA GLY A 52 20.17 -1.18 0.02
C GLY A 52 19.50 -0.28 -1.04
N GLY A 53 20.24 0.57 -1.74
CA GLY A 53 19.71 1.48 -2.76
C GLY A 53 19.12 0.76 -3.96
N GLY A 54 19.64 -0.43 -4.30
CA GLY A 54 19.10 -1.30 -5.36
C GLY A 54 17.68 -1.74 -5.09
N ASP A 55 17.40 -2.22 -3.89
CA ASP A 55 16.07 -2.67 -3.46
C ASP A 55 15.09 -1.50 -3.43
N MET A 56 15.53 -0.37 -2.87
CA MET A 56 14.73 0.86 -2.89
C MET A 56 14.37 1.29 -4.32
N GLN A 57 15.32 1.24 -5.26
CA GLN A 57 15.05 1.57 -6.67
C GLN A 57 14.08 0.59 -7.31
N LEU A 58 14.16 -0.69 -6.99
CA LEU A 58 13.21 -1.70 -7.46
C LEU A 58 11.79 -1.35 -7.01
N ILE A 59 11.60 -1.02 -5.74
CA ILE A 59 10.31 -0.61 -5.17
C ILE A 59 9.81 0.68 -5.84
N LEU A 60 10.66 1.69 -5.98
CA LEU A 60 10.30 2.95 -6.64
C LEU A 60 9.94 2.74 -8.11
N SER A 61 10.56 1.77 -8.79
CA SER A 61 10.24 1.44 -10.18
C SER A 61 8.80 0.97 -10.36
N TRP A 62 8.23 0.27 -9.38
CA TRP A 62 6.80 -0.08 -9.36
C TRP A 62 5.90 1.15 -9.13
N GLY A 63 6.42 2.16 -8.43
CA GLY A 63 5.71 3.43 -8.22
C GLY A 63 5.59 4.30 -9.46
N VAL A 64 6.57 4.28 -10.37
CA VAL A 64 6.58 5.12 -11.58
C VAL A 64 5.30 4.98 -12.43
N PRO A 65 4.86 3.76 -12.84
CA PRO A 65 3.63 3.60 -13.62
C PRO A 65 2.38 3.99 -12.84
N VAL A 66 2.36 3.78 -11.52
CA VAL A 66 1.24 4.18 -10.67
C VAL A 66 1.12 5.70 -10.63
N VAL A 67 2.21 6.41 -10.38
CA VAL A 67 2.21 7.89 -10.40
C VAL A 67 1.85 8.41 -11.78
N ALA A 68 2.38 7.82 -12.87
CA ALA A 68 2.04 8.19 -14.24
C ALA A 68 0.52 8.10 -14.50
N PHE A 69 -0.10 7.00 -14.08
CA PHE A 69 -1.53 6.78 -14.21
C PHE A 69 -2.34 7.87 -13.48
N PHE A 70 -1.98 8.19 -12.25
CA PHE A 70 -2.67 9.22 -11.48
C PHE A 70 -2.43 10.63 -12.03
N VAL A 71 -1.23 10.95 -12.53
CA VAL A 71 -0.96 12.22 -13.21
C VAL A 71 -1.90 12.42 -14.40
N VAL A 72 -2.05 11.41 -15.26
CA VAL A 72 -2.98 11.45 -16.39
C VAL A 72 -4.42 11.65 -15.92
N ILE A 73 -4.88 10.86 -14.96
CA ILE A 73 -6.27 10.96 -14.44
C ILE A 73 -6.54 12.35 -13.86
N PHE A 74 -5.65 12.88 -13.04
CA PHE A 74 -5.85 14.18 -12.41
C PHE A 74 -5.84 15.32 -13.42
N LEU A 75 -4.94 15.29 -14.39
CA LEU A 75 -4.92 16.28 -15.46
C LEU A 75 -6.20 16.24 -16.31
N PHE A 76 -6.73 15.04 -16.62
CA PHE A 76 -8.01 14.88 -17.29
C PHE A 76 -9.18 15.41 -16.47
N TYR A 77 -9.23 15.07 -15.19
CA TYR A 77 -10.27 15.55 -14.29
C TYR A 77 -10.31 17.08 -14.25
N MET A 78 -9.15 17.70 -14.10
CA MET A 78 -9.01 19.15 -14.07
C MET A 78 -9.43 19.81 -15.39
N ASN A 79 -8.98 19.25 -16.50
CA ASN A 79 -9.37 19.76 -17.82
C ASN A 79 -10.88 19.63 -18.06
N SER A 80 -11.51 18.54 -17.62
CA SER A 80 -12.95 18.36 -17.71
C SER A 80 -13.70 19.46 -16.96
N PHE A 81 -13.22 19.84 -15.78
CA PHE A 81 -13.78 20.94 -15.01
C PHE A 81 -13.57 22.30 -15.72
N LEU A 82 -12.37 22.55 -16.21
CA LEU A 82 -12.01 23.76 -16.95
C LEU A 82 -12.87 23.92 -18.20
N MET A 83 -13.05 22.85 -18.98
CA MET A 83 -13.88 22.83 -20.18
C MET A 83 -15.36 23.09 -19.86
N ARG A 84 -15.90 22.54 -18.77
CA ARG A 84 -17.28 22.77 -18.37
C ARG A 84 -17.56 24.26 -18.14
N ARG A 85 -16.65 24.98 -17.54
CA ARG A 85 -16.73 26.42 -17.30
C ARG A 85 -16.68 27.24 -18.57
N ARG A 86 -15.88 26.79 -19.55
CA ARG A 86 -15.67 27.54 -20.80
C ARG A 86 -16.72 27.28 -21.87
N LYS A 87 -17.60 26.30 -21.65
CA LYS A 87 -18.67 26.00 -22.59
C LYS A 87 -19.50 27.25 -22.95
N THR A 88 -19.82 28.08 -21.99
CA THR A 88 -20.58 29.32 -22.17
C THR A 88 -19.82 30.34 -23.02
N GLU A 89 -18.49 30.51 -22.80
CA GLU A 89 -17.65 31.40 -23.62
C GLU A 89 -17.54 30.93 -25.04
N PHE A 90 -17.40 29.60 -25.26
CA PHE A 90 -17.36 29.02 -26.62
C PHE A 90 -18.70 29.12 -27.35
N GLY A 91 -19.81 29.02 -26.58
CA GLY A 91 -21.14 29.30 -27.11
C GLY A 91 -21.26 30.73 -27.60
N LEU A 92 -20.78 31.70 -26.83
CA LEU A 92 -20.76 33.10 -27.17
C LEU A 92 -19.90 33.37 -28.41
N TYR A 93 -18.69 32.81 -28.49
CA TYR A 93 -17.84 32.93 -29.69
C TYR A 93 -18.50 32.37 -30.95
N ASN A 94 -19.27 31.29 -30.82
CA ASN A 94 -19.97 30.68 -31.95
C ASN A 94 -21.12 31.60 -32.43
N ILE A 95 -21.86 32.23 -31.52
CA ILE A 95 -22.93 33.21 -31.89
C ILE A 95 -22.33 34.46 -32.56
N LEU A 96 -21.15 34.88 -32.13
CA LEU A 96 -20.40 35.98 -32.70
C LEU A 96 -19.76 35.62 -34.08
N GLY A 97 -20.06 34.44 -34.60
CA GLY A 97 -19.65 34.01 -35.96
C GLY A 97 -18.33 33.21 -36.01
N MET A 98 -17.74 32.87 -34.84
CA MET A 98 -16.55 32.00 -34.87
C MET A 98 -16.94 30.54 -35.11
N GLY A 99 -16.53 29.99 -36.26
CA GLY A 99 -16.71 28.56 -36.55
C GLY A 99 -15.93 27.65 -35.58
N LYS A 100 -16.41 26.39 -35.44
CA LYS A 100 -15.80 25.37 -34.56
C LYS A 100 -14.29 25.17 -34.78
N GLY A 101 -13.81 25.30 -36.03
CA GLY A 101 -12.39 25.21 -36.38
C GLY A 101 -11.55 26.35 -35.79
N ASN A 102 -12.11 27.56 -35.71
CA ASN A 102 -11.41 28.71 -35.13
C ASN A 102 -11.34 28.59 -33.59
N ILE A 103 -12.42 28.09 -32.96
CA ILE A 103 -12.44 27.78 -31.53
C ILE A 103 -11.42 26.68 -31.19
N ALA A 104 -11.30 25.66 -32.07
CA ALA A 104 -10.29 24.61 -31.92
C ALA A 104 -8.85 25.17 -31.96
N ARG A 105 -8.56 26.17 -32.81
CA ARG A 105 -7.24 26.84 -32.83
C ARG A 105 -6.97 27.63 -31.56
N VAL A 106 -7.96 28.31 -31.00
CA VAL A 106 -7.81 29.00 -29.71
C VAL A 106 -7.49 27.98 -28.59
N LEU A 107 -8.20 26.84 -28.56
CA LEU A 107 -7.92 25.76 -27.59
C LEU A 107 -6.54 25.15 -27.75
N LEU A 108 -6.07 24.94 -28.98
CA LEU A 108 -4.74 24.43 -29.27
C LEU A 108 -3.67 25.37 -28.65
N TRP A 109 -3.77 26.68 -28.92
CA TRP A 109 -2.87 27.66 -28.34
C TRP A 109 -2.92 27.71 -26.81
N GLN A 110 -4.11 27.60 -26.23
CA GLN A 110 -4.25 27.53 -24.76
C GLN A 110 -3.59 26.30 -24.18
N ASN A 111 -3.86 25.12 -24.77
CA ASN A 111 -3.26 23.87 -24.33
C ASN A 111 -1.73 23.92 -24.45
N LEU A 112 -1.20 24.50 -25.52
CA LEU A 112 0.24 24.68 -25.71
C LEU A 112 0.87 25.61 -24.66
N MET A 113 0.21 26.72 -24.32
CA MET A 113 0.67 27.64 -23.27
C MET A 113 0.65 26.96 -21.89
N LEU A 114 -0.43 26.23 -21.57
CA LEU A 114 -0.54 25.48 -20.32
C LEU A 114 0.53 24.38 -20.23
N PHE A 115 0.75 23.64 -21.32
CA PHE A 115 1.81 22.65 -21.42
C PHE A 115 3.18 23.25 -21.17
N ALA A 116 3.53 24.36 -21.86
CA ALA A 116 4.83 25.01 -21.73
C ALA A 116 5.10 25.46 -20.29
N VAL A 117 4.12 26.10 -19.64
CA VAL A 117 4.27 26.52 -18.23
C VAL A 117 4.33 25.31 -17.28
N SER A 118 3.53 24.27 -17.54
CA SER A 118 3.52 23.07 -16.67
C SER A 118 4.83 22.29 -16.78
N ILE A 119 5.39 22.13 -17.99
CA ILE A 119 6.63 21.37 -18.15
C ILE A 119 7.86 22.15 -17.64
N VAL A 120 7.95 23.44 -17.93
CA VAL A 120 9.07 24.28 -17.46
C VAL A 120 9.02 24.43 -15.94
N GLY A 121 7.84 24.74 -15.40
CA GLY A 121 7.66 24.86 -13.95
C GLY A 121 7.83 23.53 -13.22
N GLY A 122 7.24 22.44 -13.76
CA GLY A 122 7.30 21.11 -13.16
C GLY A 122 8.70 20.49 -13.19
N LEU A 123 9.40 20.54 -14.32
CA LEU A 123 10.79 20.10 -14.42
C LEU A 123 11.72 20.99 -13.58
N GLY A 124 11.56 22.32 -13.64
CA GLY A 124 12.39 23.24 -12.85
C GLY A 124 12.27 22.97 -11.34
N MET A 125 11.04 22.89 -10.82
CA MET A 125 10.81 22.56 -9.42
C MET A 125 11.20 21.11 -9.09
N GLY A 126 10.97 20.18 -10.01
CA GLY A 126 11.34 18.78 -9.86
C GLY A 126 12.84 18.59 -9.73
N ILE A 127 13.63 19.24 -10.60
CA ILE A 127 15.09 19.22 -10.56
C ILE A 127 15.59 19.85 -9.25
N LEU A 128 15.04 20.99 -8.83
CA LEU A 128 15.43 21.63 -7.56
C LEU A 128 15.15 20.74 -6.35
N LEU A 129 13.98 20.10 -6.29
CA LEU A 129 13.55 19.29 -5.16
C LEU A 129 14.05 17.83 -5.23
N SER A 130 14.55 17.38 -6.38
CA SER A 130 15.08 16.02 -6.51
C SER A 130 16.25 15.75 -5.57
N LYS A 131 17.09 16.76 -5.33
CA LYS A 131 18.20 16.63 -4.38
C LYS A 131 17.71 16.50 -2.94
N LEU A 132 16.68 17.26 -2.56
CA LEU A 132 16.05 17.09 -1.25
C LEU A 132 15.44 15.69 -1.11
N ALA A 133 14.79 15.18 -2.15
CA ALA A 133 14.23 13.84 -2.18
C ALA A 133 15.34 12.77 -2.04
N GLU A 134 16.47 12.92 -2.72
CA GLU A 134 17.64 12.04 -2.58
C GLU A 134 18.21 12.07 -1.15
N LEU A 135 18.32 13.25 -0.53
CA LEU A 135 18.74 13.39 0.86
C LEU A 135 17.79 12.70 1.84
N CYS A 136 16.49 12.82 1.60
CA CYS A 136 15.47 12.09 2.39
C CYS A 136 15.61 10.57 2.21
N ALA A 137 15.82 10.09 0.99
CA ALA A 137 16.06 8.68 0.69
C ALA A 137 17.31 8.16 1.40
N ALA A 138 18.44 8.88 1.30
CA ALA A 138 19.67 8.52 1.98
C ALA A 138 19.50 8.44 3.51
N LYS A 139 18.78 9.41 4.09
CA LYS A 139 18.49 9.40 5.53
C LYS A 139 17.62 8.19 5.94
N MET A 140 16.67 7.77 5.08
CA MET A 140 15.84 6.59 5.33
C MET A 140 16.64 5.28 5.28
N LEU A 141 17.65 5.23 4.43
CA LEU A 141 18.57 4.09 4.29
C LEU A 141 19.74 4.15 5.29
N SER A 142 19.76 5.12 6.19
CA SER A 142 20.89 5.37 7.13
C SER A 142 22.25 5.52 6.44
N ASN A 143 22.25 6.01 5.20
CA ASN A 143 23.42 6.22 4.36
C ASN A 143 23.81 7.71 4.26
N GLN A 144 25.06 7.94 3.89
CA GLN A 144 25.52 9.28 3.53
C GLN A 144 25.14 9.60 2.08
N ALA A 145 24.46 10.72 1.87
CA ALA A 145 24.12 11.17 0.54
C ALA A 145 25.32 11.84 -0.13
N SER A 146 25.50 11.61 -1.42
CA SER A 146 26.44 12.38 -2.24
C SER A 146 26.01 13.86 -2.25
N LEU A 147 26.94 14.79 -2.12
CA LEU A 147 26.66 16.23 -2.25
C LEU A 147 26.58 16.70 -3.72
N ALA A 148 26.94 15.85 -4.67
CA ALA A 148 26.89 16.18 -6.09
C ALA A 148 25.45 16.37 -6.57
N PHE A 149 25.20 17.44 -7.29
CA PHE A 149 23.93 17.70 -7.95
C PHE A 149 23.97 17.11 -9.36
N VAL A 150 23.11 16.12 -9.60
CA VAL A 150 23.06 15.41 -10.89
C VAL A 150 21.66 15.54 -11.49
N ILE A 151 21.59 15.85 -12.78
CA ILE A 151 20.33 15.79 -13.55
C ILE A 151 20.32 14.45 -14.28
N GLU A 152 19.30 13.63 -14.01
CA GLU A 152 19.16 12.32 -14.64
C GLU A 152 18.42 12.42 -15.98
N PRO A 153 19.09 12.17 -17.13
CA PRO A 153 18.48 12.35 -18.44
C PRO A 153 17.26 11.42 -18.68
N SER A 154 17.28 10.21 -18.10
CA SER A 154 16.19 9.25 -18.21
C SER A 154 14.91 9.77 -17.54
N ALA A 155 15.04 10.42 -16.38
CA ALA A 155 13.92 11.03 -15.67
C ALA A 155 13.34 12.21 -16.44
N VAL A 156 14.19 13.07 -17.03
CA VAL A 156 13.76 14.19 -17.89
C VAL A 156 12.96 13.67 -19.09
N ARG A 157 13.52 12.68 -19.80
CA ARG A 157 12.88 12.08 -20.99
C ARG A 157 11.51 11.47 -20.65
N ASN A 158 11.43 10.68 -19.57
CA ASN A 158 10.20 10.03 -19.16
C ASN A 158 9.14 11.06 -18.74
N THR A 159 9.55 12.11 -18.03
CA THR A 159 8.65 13.20 -17.61
C THR A 159 8.16 14.01 -18.82
N LEU A 160 9.02 14.32 -19.76
CA LEU A 160 8.63 14.99 -20.99
C LEU A 160 7.63 14.15 -21.79
N PHE A 161 7.92 12.85 -21.97
CA PHE A 161 7.04 11.92 -22.68
C PHE A 161 5.64 11.84 -22.04
N LEU A 162 5.56 11.62 -20.71
CA LEU A 162 4.29 11.53 -19.99
C LEU A 162 3.50 12.84 -20.10
N THR A 163 4.18 13.99 -19.94
CA THR A 163 3.52 15.30 -20.00
C THR A 163 2.99 15.60 -21.39
N VAL A 164 3.78 15.36 -22.45
CA VAL A 164 3.34 15.49 -23.85
C VAL A 164 2.13 14.59 -24.12
N LEU A 165 2.22 13.31 -23.77
CA LEU A 165 1.14 12.35 -23.95
C LEU A 165 -0.15 12.83 -23.26
N SER A 166 -0.04 13.27 -21.99
CA SER A 166 -1.18 13.74 -21.21
C SER A 166 -1.85 14.96 -21.86
N PHE A 167 -1.07 15.97 -22.25
CA PHE A 167 -1.61 17.18 -22.86
C PHE A 167 -2.16 16.95 -24.28
N VAL A 168 -1.60 16.02 -25.06
CA VAL A 168 -2.15 15.59 -26.36
C VAL A 168 -3.51 14.90 -26.15
N LEU A 169 -3.60 13.98 -25.22
CA LEU A 169 -4.86 13.30 -24.90
C LEU A 169 -5.93 14.30 -24.41
N ILE A 170 -5.57 15.25 -23.55
CA ILE A 170 -6.44 16.32 -23.08
C ILE A 170 -6.94 17.19 -24.25
N LEU A 171 -6.04 17.54 -25.16
CA LEU A 171 -6.42 18.32 -26.36
C LEU A 171 -7.42 17.55 -27.24
N LEU A 172 -7.15 16.28 -27.52
CA LEU A 172 -8.05 15.42 -28.31
C LEU A 172 -9.44 15.31 -27.67
N TYR A 173 -9.49 15.10 -26.36
CA TYR A 173 -10.73 15.06 -25.60
C TYR A 173 -11.51 16.39 -25.69
N SER A 174 -10.81 17.51 -25.50
CA SER A 174 -11.41 18.86 -25.55
C SER A 174 -11.94 19.21 -26.95
N LEU A 175 -11.21 18.86 -28.00
CA LEU A 175 -11.64 19.02 -29.39
C LEU A 175 -12.87 18.15 -29.68
N GLY A 176 -12.90 16.91 -29.20
CA GLY A 176 -14.07 16.03 -29.30
C GLY A 176 -15.32 16.63 -28.67
N GLN A 177 -15.19 17.22 -27.47
CA GLN A 177 -16.31 17.88 -26.80
C GLN A 177 -16.89 19.07 -27.63
N ILE A 178 -16.04 19.86 -28.28
CA ILE A 178 -16.52 21.00 -29.12
C ILE A 178 -17.19 20.52 -30.39
N ARG A 179 -16.71 19.45 -31.03
CA ARG A 179 -17.32 18.90 -32.23
C ARG A 179 -18.77 18.46 -31.98
N VAL A 180 -19.04 17.82 -30.83
CA VAL A 180 -20.36 17.27 -30.49
C VAL A 180 -21.31 18.34 -29.92
N ALA A 181 -20.81 19.42 -29.32
CA ALA A 181 -21.65 20.43 -28.68
C ALA A 181 -22.47 21.25 -29.67
N LYS A 182 -23.78 21.41 -29.38
CA LYS A 182 -24.67 22.32 -30.10
C LYS A 182 -24.59 23.74 -29.52
N PRO A 183 -24.49 24.81 -30.35
CA PRO A 183 -24.31 26.18 -29.86
C PRO A 183 -25.40 26.66 -28.87
N ILE A 184 -26.62 26.29 -29.13
CA ILE A 184 -27.80 26.68 -28.29
C ILE A 184 -27.74 25.99 -26.93
N GLU A 185 -27.32 24.72 -26.84
CA GLU A 185 -27.17 23.98 -25.61
C GLU A 185 -26.03 24.52 -24.74
N LEU A 186 -25.00 25.13 -25.38
CA LEU A 186 -23.86 25.74 -24.65
C LEU A 186 -24.28 27.02 -23.90
N LEU A 187 -25.28 27.75 -24.36
CA LEU A 187 -25.73 28.99 -23.71
C LEU A 187 -26.84 28.79 -22.67
N HIS A 188 -27.72 27.84 -22.90
CA HIS A 188 -28.89 27.62 -22.05
C HIS A 188 -28.64 26.59 -20.90
N GLY A 189 -27.48 25.95 -20.89
CA GLY A 189 -27.18 24.88 -19.93
C GLY A 189 -27.23 25.30 -18.44
N GLU A 190 -27.10 26.60 -18.12
CA GLU A 190 -27.19 27.13 -16.76
C GLU A 190 -28.60 27.63 -16.37
N LYS A 191 -29.48 27.86 -17.34
CA LYS A 191 -30.81 28.47 -17.10
C LYS A 191 -31.97 27.47 -17.06
N THR A 192 -31.79 26.25 -17.54
CA THR A 192 -32.80 25.20 -17.41
C THR A 192 -32.82 24.68 -15.98
N GLY A 193 -33.93 24.88 -15.29
CA GLY A 193 -34.13 24.41 -13.92
C GLY A 193 -33.76 22.93 -13.74
N GLU A 194 -33.01 22.60 -12.70
CA GLU A 194 -32.60 21.22 -12.44
C GLU A 194 -33.82 20.31 -12.20
N LYS A 195 -33.93 19.23 -12.96
CA LYS A 195 -34.95 18.19 -12.71
C LYS A 195 -34.76 17.63 -11.28
N PRO A 196 -35.86 17.45 -10.52
CA PRO A 196 -35.76 16.93 -9.16
C PRO A 196 -35.01 15.59 -9.11
N PRO A 197 -34.15 15.39 -8.10
CA PRO A 197 -33.36 14.19 -8.00
C PRO A 197 -34.28 12.97 -7.80
N LYS A 198 -34.21 12.01 -8.73
CA LYS A 198 -34.86 10.71 -8.58
C LYS A 198 -33.93 9.79 -7.80
N ALA A 199 -34.40 9.21 -6.70
CA ALA A 199 -33.66 8.20 -5.97
C ALA A 199 -33.60 6.91 -6.78
N ARG A 200 -32.38 6.48 -7.13
CA ARG A 200 -32.14 5.20 -7.83
C ARG A 200 -31.84 4.14 -6.77
N TRP A 201 -32.91 3.62 -6.15
CA TRP A 201 -32.82 2.68 -5.03
C TRP A 201 -32.06 1.41 -5.35
N ILE A 202 -32.24 0.86 -6.56
CA ILE A 202 -31.54 -0.34 -7.01
C ILE A 202 -30.00 -0.12 -7.01
N LEU A 203 -29.53 1.02 -7.53
CA LEU A 203 -28.10 1.34 -7.55
C LEU A 203 -27.56 1.64 -6.15
N ALA A 204 -28.35 2.23 -5.27
CA ALA A 204 -27.98 2.44 -3.88
C ALA A 204 -27.86 1.10 -3.12
N LEU A 205 -28.82 0.18 -3.34
CA LEU A 205 -28.80 -1.17 -2.76
C LEU A 205 -27.61 -1.97 -3.30
N LEU A 206 -27.34 -1.91 -4.61
CA LEU A 206 -26.18 -2.54 -5.23
C LEU A 206 -24.87 -2.00 -4.61
N GLY A 207 -24.77 -0.68 -4.39
CA GLY A 207 -23.62 -0.08 -3.72
C GLY A 207 -23.41 -0.58 -2.29
N MET A 208 -24.51 -0.74 -1.52
CA MET A 208 -24.45 -1.31 -0.18
C MET A 208 -24.04 -2.80 -0.20
N LEU A 209 -24.55 -3.56 -1.15
CA LEU A 209 -24.22 -4.98 -1.32
C LEU A 209 -22.74 -5.16 -1.67
N LEU A 210 -22.22 -4.39 -2.66
CA LEU A 210 -20.82 -4.44 -3.05
C LEU A 210 -19.89 -4.03 -1.89
N LEU A 211 -20.26 -2.99 -1.13
CA LEU A 211 -19.50 -2.57 0.05
C LEU A 211 -19.53 -3.65 1.14
N GLY A 212 -20.70 -4.23 1.40
CA GLY A 212 -20.86 -5.32 2.36
C GLY A 212 -20.03 -6.55 1.97
N THR A 213 -20.02 -6.91 0.68
CA THR A 213 -19.18 -8.00 0.16
C THR A 213 -17.70 -7.70 0.34
N ALA A 214 -17.25 -6.48 0.03
CA ALA A 214 -15.84 -6.09 0.23
C ALA A 214 -15.42 -6.19 1.69
N TYR A 215 -16.26 -5.70 2.61
CA TYR A 215 -16.00 -5.78 4.05
C TYR A 215 -16.06 -7.21 4.59
N TYR A 216 -17.02 -7.99 4.13
CA TYR A 216 -17.13 -9.42 4.47
C TYR A 216 -15.86 -10.16 4.06
N LEU A 217 -15.39 -9.99 2.81
CA LEU A 217 -14.16 -10.59 2.34
C LEU A 217 -12.94 -10.14 3.19
N ALA A 218 -12.87 -8.86 3.53
CA ALA A 218 -11.78 -8.33 4.35
C ALA A 218 -11.74 -8.94 5.76
N LEU A 219 -12.89 -9.23 6.36
CA LEU A 219 -12.99 -9.81 7.70
C LEU A 219 -12.78 -11.32 7.71
N THR A 220 -13.31 -12.04 6.69
CA THR A 220 -13.35 -13.51 6.66
C THR A 220 -12.08 -14.16 6.11
N THR A 221 -11.30 -13.45 5.29
CA THR A 221 -10.01 -13.97 4.80
C THR A 221 -9.10 -14.31 5.97
N LYS A 222 -8.58 -15.54 6.01
CA LYS A 222 -7.73 -16.03 7.12
C LYS A 222 -6.25 -15.96 6.77
N ASP A 223 -5.90 -16.37 5.56
CA ASP A 223 -4.51 -16.49 5.13
C ASP A 223 -3.90 -15.20 4.61
N PRO A 224 -2.63 -14.91 4.95
CA PRO A 224 -1.91 -13.76 4.45
C PRO A 224 -1.75 -13.73 2.92
N ILE A 225 -1.52 -14.89 2.27
CA ILE A 225 -1.36 -14.96 0.80
C ILE A 225 -2.69 -14.67 0.09
N GLN A 226 -3.78 -15.27 0.57
CA GLN A 226 -5.12 -14.94 0.07
C GLN A 226 -5.47 -13.48 0.34
N ALA A 227 -5.02 -12.91 1.46
CA ALA A 227 -5.26 -11.50 1.80
C ALA A 227 -4.71 -10.55 0.72
N LEU A 228 -3.60 -10.89 0.05
CA LEU A 228 -3.06 -10.08 -1.05
C LEU A 228 -4.02 -10.02 -2.25
N LEU A 229 -4.54 -11.18 -2.69
CA LEU A 229 -5.49 -11.23 -3.81
C LEU A 229 -6.82 -10.57 -3.45
N VAL A 230 -7.34 -10.87 -2.25
CA VAL A 230 -8.58 -10.28 -1.73
C VAL A 230 -8.46 -8.77 -1.58
N LEU A 231 -7.29 -8.25 -1.22
CA LEU A 231 -7.04 -6.81 -1.13
C LEU A 231 -7.32 -6.10 -2.47
N PHE A 232 -6.80 -6.63 -3.59
CA PHE A 232 -7.05 -6.04 -4.91
C PHE A 232 -8.53 -6.08 -5.29
N ILE A 233 -9.21 -7.21 -5.04
CA ILE A 233 -10.64 -7.35 -5.29
C ILE A 233 -11.43 -6.37 -4.41
N ALA A 234 -11.12 -6.31 -3.12
CA ALA A 234 -11.77 -5.41 -2.18
C ALA A 234 -11.59 -3.94 -2.56
N ILE A 235 -10.40 -3.51 -3.00
CA ILE A 235 -10.15 -2.16 -3.49
C ILE A 235 -11.09 -1.81 -4.64
N VAL A 236 -11.22 -2.67 -5.65
CA VAL A 236 -12.10 -2.44 -6.80
C VAL A 236 -13.57 -2.36 -6.36
N LEU A 237 -14.01 -3.28 -5.50
CA LEU A 237 -15.38 -3.29 -4.96
C LEU A 237 -15.67 -2.02 -4.15
N VAL A 238 -14.75 -1.59 -3.27
CA VAL A 238 -14.88 -0.37 -2.46
C VAL A 238 -14.94 0.87 -3.34
N ILE A 239 -14.12 0.95 -4.40
CA ILE A 239 -14.16 2.07 -5.36
C ILE A 239 -15.55 2.15 -6.01
N ILE A 240 -16.03 1.07 -6.62
CA ILE A 240 -17.33 1.04 -7.30
C ILE A 240 -18.46 1.34 -6.30
N ALA A 241 -18.44 0.70 -5.13
CA ALA A 241 -19.43 0.90 -4.08
C ALA A 241 -19.47 2.36 -3.59
N SER A 242 -18.30 2.97 -3.36
CA SER A 242 -18.20 4.37 -2.93
C SER A 242 -18.81 5.32 -3.97
N TYR A 243 -18.53 5.13 -5.25
CA TYR A 243 -19.19 5.93 -6.30
C TYR A 243 -20.70 5.75 -6.30
N LEU A 244 -21.21 4.52 -6.21
CA LEU A 244 -22.65 4.25 -6.18
C LEU A 244 -23.32 4.85 -4.95
N LEU A 245 -22.69 4.73 -3.78
CA LEU A 245 -23.23 5.23 -2.52
C LEU A 245 -23.20 6.77 -2.45
N PHE A 246 -22.11 7.41 -2.88
CA PHE A 246 -22.07 8.87 -2.90
C PHE A 246 -22.97 9.48 -3.98
N ILE A 247 -23.17 8.85 -5.13
CA ILE A 247 -24.04 9.36 -6.22
C ILE A 247 -25.51 9.03 -5.98
N CYS A 248 -25.83 7.78 -5.67
CA CYS A 248 -27.20 7.28 -5.57
C CYS A 248 -27.66 7.11 -4.12
N GLY A 249 -26.81 6.56 -3.25
CA GLY A 249 -27.13 6.28 -1.86
C GLY A 249 -27.35 7.57 -1.06
N SER A 250 -26.55 8.62 -1.25
CA SER A 250 -26.73 9.90 -0.59
C SER A 250 -28.06 10.59 -0.94
N VAL A 251 -28.48 10.49 -2.21
CA VAL A 251 -29.80 10.99 -2.65
C VAL A 251 -30.93 10.15 -2.05
N ALA A 252 -30.76 8.81 -2.01
CA ALA A 252 -31.72 7.92 -1.39
C ALA A 252 -31.86 8.21 0.12
N LEU A 253 -30.74 8.43 0.81
CA LEU A 253 -30.75 8.84 2.24
C LEU A 253 -31.49 10.17 2.47
N CYS A 254 -31.21 11.20 1.65
CA CYS A 254 -31.95 12.46 1.73
C CYS A 254 -33.45 12.25 1.54
N LYS A 255 -33.87 11.38 0.61
CA LYS A 255 -35.26 11.03 0.39
C LYS A 255 -35.90 10.28 1.57
N LEU A 256 -35.15 9.39 2.24
CA LEU A 256 -35.59 8.75 3.49
C LEU A 256 -35.79 9.77 4.61
N LEU A 257 -34.86 10.70 4.78
CA LEU A 257 -34.98 11.77 5.77
C LEU A 257 -36.16 12.69 5.49
N GLN A 258 -36.49 12.94 4.21
CA GLN A 258 -37.68 13.70 3.82
C GLN A 258 -38.99 12.97 4.16
N LYS A 259 -39.03 11.64 4.16
CA LYS A 259 -40.22 10.84 4.57
C LYS A 259 -40.51 10.94 6.09
N ASN A 260 -39.49 11.16 6.90
CA ASN A 260 -39.66 11.36 8.35
C ASN A 260 -40.15 12.79 8.64
N LYS A 261 -41.47 12.98 8.68
CA LYS A 261 -42.12 14.31 8.86
C LYS A 261 -41.67 15.00 10.13
N LYS A 262 -41.48 14.29 11.27
CA LYS A 262 -41.03 14.89 12.55
C LYS A 262 -39.62 15.45 12.48
N TYR A 263 -38.75 14.90 11.65
CA TYR A 263 -37.39 15.37 11.43
C TYR A 263 -37.36 16.47 10.36
N TYR A 264 -38.04 16.27 9.26
CA TYR A 264 -37.95 17.11 8.06
C TYR A 264 -38.56 18.50 8.26
N TYR A 265 -39.74 18.63 8.93
CA TYR A 265 -40.42 19.93 9.10
C TYR A 265 -39.82 20.84 10.18
N LYS A 266 -38.69 20.48 10.81
CA LYS A 266 -37.94 21.46 11.60
C LYS A 266 -37.27 22.46 10.67
N LEU A 267 -37.42 23.77 10.93
CA LEU A 267 -37.00 24.85 10.03
C LEU A 267 -35.60 24.69 9.45
N ASN A 268 -34.60 24.37 10.30
CA ASN A 268 -33.21 24.16 9.86
C ASN A 268 -33.02 22.88 9.03
N HIS A 269 -33.80 21.82 9.28
CA HIS A 269 -33.70 20.54 8.58
C HIS A 269 -34.38 20.59 7.22
N PHE A 270 -35.51 21.31 7.11
CA PHE A 270 -36.25 21.49 5.86
C PHE A 270 -35.35 22.08 4.76
N VAL A 271 -34.73 23.23 5.04
CA VAL A 271 -33.84 23.90 4.08
C VAL A 271 -32.59 23.06 3.80
N SER A 272 -31.99 22.45 4.82
CA SER A 272 -30.77 21.69 4.68
C SER A 272 -30.96 20.40 3.88
N VAL A 273 -31.96 19.55 4.20
CA VAL A 273 -32.20 18.26 3.54
C VAL A 273 -32.70 18.44 2.11
N SER A 274 -33.55 19.48 1.87
CA SER A 274 -34.00 19.79 0.51
C SER A 274 -32.85 20.20 -0.40
N SER A 275 -32.03 21.15 0.01
CA SER A 275 -30.88 21.62 -0.78
C SER A 275 -29.80 20.54 -0.91
N MET A 276 -29.59 19.72 0.14
CA MET A 276 -28.61 18.64 0.16
C MET A 276 -28.91 17.57 -0.90
N SER A 277 -30.18 17.23 -1.12
CA SER A 277 -30.59 16.25 -2.13
C SER A 277 -30.15 16.65 -3.55
N TYR A 278 -30.27 17.93 -3.91
CA TYR A 278 -29.78 18.44 -5.20
C TYR A 278 -28.24 18.48 -5.25
N ARG A 279 -27.61 18.95 -4.16
CA ARG A 279 -26.14 18.97 -4.06
C ARG A 279 -25.53 17.58 -4.18
N MET A 280 -26.08 16.57 -3.49
CA MET A 280 -25.56 15.21 -3.54
C MET A 280 -25.67 14.59 -4.93
N LYS A 281 -26.78 14.79 -5.67
CA LYS A 281 -26.90 14.32 -7.05
C LYS A 281 -25.78 14.85 -7.93
N ARG A 282 -25.41 16.12 -7.77
CA ARG A 282 -24.40 16.78 -8.61
C ARG A 282 -22.97 16.49 -8.18
N ASN A 283 -22.76 16.34 -6.89
CA ASN A 283 -21.44 16.31 -6.26
C ASN A 283 -20.98 14.91 -5.87
N GLY A 284 -21.86 13.90 -5.96
CA GLY A 284 -21.57 12.55 -5.48
C GLY A 284 -20.29 11.97 -6.03
N ALA A 285 -20.01 12.14 -7.33
CA ALA A 285 -18.77 11.64 -7.93
C ALA A 285 -17.51 12.30 -7.35
N SER A 286 -17.51 13.63 -7.16
CA SER A 286 -16.36 14.34 -6.57
C SER A 286 -16.13 13.93 -5.11
N LEU A 287 -17.22 13.72 -4.34
CA LEU A 287 -17.12 13.27 -2.95
C LEU A 287 -16.60 11.83 -2.86
N ALA A 288 -17.04 10.95 -3.75
CA ALA A 288 -16.50 9.60 -3.88
C ALA A 288 -14.99 9.62 -4.19
N SER A 289 -14.57 10.47 -5.14
CA SER A 289 -13.14 10.63 -5.46
C SER A 289 -12.33 11.11 -4.26
N ILE A 290 -12.82 12.12 -3.51
CA ILE A 290 -12.16 12.58 -2.27
C ILE A 290 -12.08 11.45 -1.25
N CYS A 291 -13.15 10.69 -1.04
CA CYS A 291 -13.17 9.55 -0.12
C CYS A 291 -12.13 8.50 -0.51
N ILE A 292 -12.09 8.09 -1.78
CA ILE A 292 -11.17 7.05 -2.29
C ILE A 292 -9.73 7.51 -2.17
N LEU A 293 -9.41 8.74 -2.58
CA LEU A 293 -8.06 9.29 -2.47
C LEU A 293 -7.63 9.42 -0.99
N SER A 294 -8.52 9.87 -0.11
CA SER A 294 -8.26 9.94 1.33
C SER A 294 -8.02 8.56 1.92
N THR A 295 -8.81 7.55 1.52
CA THR A 295 -8.60 6.16 1.94
C THR A 295 -7.24 5.64 1.45
N GLY A 296 -6.89 5.92 0.20
CA GLY A 296 -5.58 5.55 -0.36
C GLY A 296 -4.41 6.15 0.43
N VAL A 297 -4.46 7.46 0.73
CA VAL A 297 -3.44 8.12 1.59
C VAL A 297 -3.36 7.45 2.95
N LEU A 298 -4.50 7.22 3.60
CA LEU A 298 -4.56 6.63 4.94
C LEU A 298 -3.98 5.21 4.97
N VAL A 299 -4.38 4.36 4.02
CA VAL A 299 -3.87 2.99 3.91
C VAL A 299 -2.36 3.00 3.66
N MET A 300 -1.87 3.79 2.69
CA MET A 300 -0.44 3.84 2.36
C MET A 300 0.40 4.34 3.53
N ILE A 301 0.03 5.49 4.13
CA ILE A 301 0.80 6.06 5.24
C ILE A 301 0.75 5.15 6.47
N SER A 302 -0.44 4.65 6.86
CA SER A 302 -0.54 3.80 8.05
C SER A 302 0.22 2.50 7.90
N SER A 303 0.10 1.81 6.75
CA SER A 303 0.83 0.55 6.50
C SER A 303 2.34 0.78 6.46
N SER A 304 2.80 1.81 5.76
CA SER A 304 4.22 2.12 5.65
C SER A 304 4.83 2.55 6.99
N LEU A 305 4.10 3.31 7.81
CA LEU A 305 4.53 3.67 9.17
C LEU A 305 4.55 2.46 10.10
N CYS A 306 3.57 1.55 9.98
CA CYS A 306 3.59 0.29 10.73
C CYS A 306 4.85 -0.52 10.41
N LEU A 307 5.21 -0.65 9.13
CA LEU A 307 6.45 -1.31 8.71
C LEU A 307 7.68 -0.64 9.34
N ARG A 308 7.79 0.67 9.23
CA ARG A 308 8.96 1.42 9.73
C ARG A 308 9.12 1.37 11.24
N ILE A 309 8.01 1.48 11.99
CA ILE A 309 8.06 1.46 13.47
C ILE A 309 8.30 0.05 13.98
N GLY A 310 7.82 -0.96 13.26
CA GLY A 310 7.96 -2.36 13.65
C GLY A 310 9.18 -3.07 13.08
N GLU A 311 9.99 -2.40 12.23
CA GLU A 311 11.08 -3.07 11.50
C GLU A 311 12.14 -3.69 12.40
N ASP A 312 12.52 -2.99 13.48
CA ASP A 312 13.53 -3.48 14.40
C ASP A 312 13.04 -4.71 15.18
N ALA A 313 11.80 -4.66 15.68
CA ALA A 313 11.18 -5.82 16.33
C ALA A 313 11.01 -7.00 15.35
N SER A 314 10.67 -6.73 14.10
CA SER A 314 10.56 -7.75 13.05
C SER A 314 11.93 -8.37 12.72
N LEU A 315 12.97 -7.55 12.66
CA LEU A 315 14.33 -7.99 12.38
C LEU A 315 14.83 -8.95 13.49
N HIS A 316 14.71 -8.56 14.75
CA HIS A 316 15.11 -9.43 15.87
C HIS A 316 14.25 -10.68 16.05
N THR A 317 12.97 -10.62 15.62
CA THR A 317 12.13 -11.84 15.59
C THR A 317 12.58 -12.80 14.49
N ARG A 318 13.05 -12.28 13.36
CA ARG A 318 13.53 -13.10 12.25
C ARG A 318 14.96 -13.56 12.39
N TYR A 319 15.80 -12.76 13.03
CA TYR A 319 17.21 -13.05 13.29
C TYR A 319 17.44 -12.88 14.81
N PRO A 320 17.17 -13.93 15.58
CA PRO A 320 17.22 -13.84 17.05
C PRO A 320 18.64 -13.78 17.60
N ARG A 321 19.66 -14.01 16.77
CA ARG A 321 21.08 -13.96 17.13
C ARG A 321 21.86 -13.02 16.21
N ASP A 322 23.00 -12.54 16.67
CA ASP A 322 23.88 -11.65 15.92
C ASP A 322 24.48 -12.30 14.68
N LEU A 323 24.85 -13.60 14.83
CA LEU A 323 25.33 -14.45 13.74
C LEU A 323 24.65 -15.80 13.81
N GLU A 324 24.26 -16.31 12.61
CA GLU A 324 23.68 -17.62 12.41
C GLU A 324 24.43 -18.34 11.28
N VAL A 325 24.85 -19.57 11.55
CA VAL A 325 25.53 -20.43 10.58
C VAL A 325 24.71 -21.70 10.44
N GLY A 326 24.31 -22.03 9.23
CA GLY A 326 23.58 -23.24 8.88
C GLY A 326 24.36 -24.13 7.92
N VAL A 327 24.31 -25.44 8.14
CA VAL A 327 24.81 -26.46 7.22
C VAL A 327 23.69 -27.43 6.91
N PHE A 328 23.55 -27.78 5.64
CA PHE A 328 22.49 -28.64 5.12
C PHE A 328 23.10 -29.95 4.59
N THR A 329 22.58 -31.09 5.04
CA THR A 329 23.07 -32.41 4.68
C THR A 329 21.92 -33.33 4.28
N LYS A 330 22.26 -34.40 3.53
CA LYS A 330 21.27 -35.42 3.12
C LYS A 330 21.30 -36.67 4.02
N ASP A 331 22.17 -36.70 5.02
CA ASP A 331 22.38 -37.85 5.90
C ASP A 331 22.37 -37.37 7.37
N TYR A 332 21.79 -38.16 8.28
CA TYR A 332 21.65 -37.81 9.69
C TYR A 332 23.02 -37.78 10.39
N ASP A 333 23.87 -38.77 10.18
CA ASP A 333 25.18 -38.83 10.83
C ASP A 333 26.06 -37.63 10.38
N GLN A 334 25.98 -37.28 9.09
CA GLN A 334 26.61 -36.06 8.58
C GLN A 334 26.03 -34.79 9.25
N SER A 335 24.71 -34.73 9.53
CA SER A 335 24.13 -33.61 10.20
C SER A 335 24.62 -33.46 11.63
N VAL A 336 24.83 -34.56 12.32
CA VAL A 336 25.42 -34.56 13.68
C VAL A 336 26.91 -34.16 13.63
N ALA A 337 27.67 -34.68 12.65
CA ALA A 337 29.07 -34.29 12.44
C ALA A 337 29.22 -32.81 12.04
N ALA A 338 28.24 -32.25 11.31
CA ALA A 338 28.21 -30.85 10.92
C ALA A 338 28.16 -29.89 12.10
N SER A 339 27.58 -30.28 13.25
CA SER A 339 27.61 -29.47 14.47
C SER A 339 29.04 -29.15 14.93
N SER A 340 29.88 -30.19 15.06
CA SER A 340 31.27 -30.00 15.44
C SER A 340 32.09 -29.27 14.38
N TYR A 341 31.76 -29.50 13.09
CA TYR A 341 32.40 -28.82 11.98
C TYR A 341 32.11 -27.31 12.01
N ILE A 342 30.85 -26.91 12.18
CA ILE A 342 30.44 -25.50 12.30
C ILE A 342 31.19 -24.85 13.45
N GLU A 343 31.18 -25.47 14.62
CA GLU A 343 31.86 -24.96 15.83
C GLU A 343 33.35 -24.70 15.56
N GLN A 344 34.07 -25.66 14.94
CA GLN A 344 35.48 -25.50 14.61
C GLN A 344 35.73 -24.34 13.64
N GLN A 345 34.93 -24.22 12.57
CA GLN A 345 35.08 -23.12 11.59
C GLN A 345 34.80 -21.77 12.22
N VAL A 346 33.73 -21.67 12.98
CA VAL A 346 33.36 -20.44 13.71
C VAL A 346 34.43 -20.05 14.71
N ASP A 347 34.93 -21.00 15.54
CA ASP A 347 35.97 -20.73 16.53
C ASP A 347 37.29 -20.28 15.87
N ALA A 348 37.69 -20.87 14.77
CA ALA A 348 38.86 -20.46 14.01
C ALA A 348 38.80 -18.99 13.57
N VAL A 349 37.65 -18.55 13.04
CA VAL A 349 37.44 -17.16 12.62
C VAL A 349 37.36 -16.22 13.83
N LEU A 350 36.64 -16.59 14.90
CA LEU A 350 36.47 -15.76 16.08
C LEU A 350 37.78 -15.56 16.88
N GLN A 351 38.64 -16.59 16.91
CA GLN A 351 39.98 -16.49 17.53
C GLN A 351 40.84 -15.44 16.82
N THR A 352 40.84 -15.41 15.50
CA THR A 352 41.60 -14.41 14.71
C THR A 352 41.11 -13.00 14.94
N SER A 353 39.82 -12.85 15.24
CA SER A 353 39.16 -11.55 15.46
C SER A 353 39.03 -11.17 16.96
N HIS A 354 39.59 -12.00 17.88
CA HIS A 354 39.53 -11.80 19.33
C HIS A 354 38.09 -11.62 19.85
N GLN A 355 37.11 -12.34 19.28
CA GLN A 355 35.73 -12.32 19.71
C GLN A 355 35.33 -13.64 20.42
N THR A 356 34.28 -13.57 21.26
CA THR A 356 33.76 -14.74 21.97
C THR A 356 32.26 -14.85 21.76
N ARG A 357 31.79 -16.08 21.64
CA ARG A 357 30.35 -16.40 21.48
C ARG A 357 29.62 -16.25 22.81
N LYS A 358 28.39 -15.74 22.77
CA LYS A 358 27.44 -15.65 23.88
C LYS A 358 26.07 -16.13 23.43
N ASN A 359 25.20 -16.52 24.37
CA ASN A 359 23.80 -16.90 24.10
C ASN A 359 23.67 -17.90 22.95
N GLU A 360 24.46 -18.93 22.97
CA GLU A 360 24.51 -19.93 21.92
C GLU A 360 23.21 -20.71 21.79
N LEU A 361 22.76 -20.94 20.57
CA LEU A 361 21.66 -21.81 20.23
C LEU A 361 22.12 -22.75 19.12
N ALA A 362 22.31 -24.03 19.42
CA ALA A 362 22.68 -25.04 18.46
C ALA A 362 21.60 -26.12 18.39
N TYR A 363 21.18 -26.46 17.16
CA TYR A 363 20.15 -27.49 16.95
C TYR A 363 20.25 -28.13 15.59
N ASN A 364 19.77 -29.40 15.53
CA ASN A 364 19.57 -30.12 14.28
C ASN A 364 18.08 -30.32 14.07
N ASN A 365 17.59 -30.03 12.88
CA ASN A 365 16.21 -30.23 12.55
C ASN A 365 16.02 -30.76 11.13
N LEU A 366 14.87 -31.36 10.89
CA LEU A 366 14.35 -31.70 9.57
C LEU A 366 13.01 -31.00 9.38
N ASN A 367 12.84 -30.25 8.32
CA ASN A 367 11.58 -29.60 8.04
C ASN A 367 11.01 -29.96 6.66
N PHE A 368 9.73 -30.20 6.58
CA PHE A 368 9.01 -30.40 5.33
C PHE A 368 7.52 -30.09 5.46
N ALA A 369 6.87 -29.81 4.33
CA ALA A 369 5.46 -29.47 4.32
C ALA A 369 4.56 -30.70 4.28
N ALA A 370 3.34 -30.60 4.81
CA ALA A 370 2.30 -31.62 4.69
C ALA A 370 0.91 -30.97 4.68
N LEU A 371 -0.10 -31.68 4.20
CA LEU A 371 -1.50 -31.29 4.33
C LEU A 371 -2.11 -31.95 5.55
N ARG A 372 -2.72 -31.13 6.42
CA ARG A 372 -3.34 -31.56 7.67
C ARG A 372 -4.84 -31.71 7.55
N GLN A 373 -5.37 -32.87 7.98
CA GLN A 373 -6.78 -33.12 8.15
C GLN A 373 -7.06 -33.71 9.55
N GLY A 374 -7.34 -32.85 10.50
CA GLY A 374 -7.47 -33.25 11.91
C GLY A 374 -6.14 -33.71 12.50
N SER A 375 -6.04 -34.99 12.88
CA SER A 375 -4.80 -35.64 13.34
C SER A 375 -3.99 -36.32 12.22
N ASN A 376 -4.49 -36.34 11.00
CA ASN A 376 -3.80 -36.94 9.87
C ASN A 376 -3.00 -35.88 9.09
N LEU A 377 -1.76 -36.19 8.79
CA LEU A 377 -0.89 -35.42 7.92
C LEU A 377 -0.61 -36.23 6.65
N SER A 378 -0.76 -35.59 5.51
CA SER A 378 -0.43 -36.21 4.22
C SER A 378 0.67 -35.46 3.51
N VAL A 379 1.82 -36.11 3.39
CA VAL A 379 2.98 -35.67 2.58
C VAL A 379 2.68 -35.94 1.11
N LYS A 380 2.06 -37.11 0.80
CA LYS A 380 1.69 -37.50 -0.56
C LYS A 380 0.74 -36.52 -1.22
N GLN A 381 -0.35 -36.15 -0.51
CA GLN A 381 -1.33 -35.20 -1.06
C GLN A 381 -0.71 -33.82 -1.31
N TYR A 382 0.29 -33.43 -0.55
CA TYR A 382 0.98 -32.16 -0.79
C TYR A 382 1.68 -32.12 -2.16
N THR A 383 2.30 -33.23 -2.60
CA THR A 383 2.98 -33.30 -3.91
C THR A 383 2.00 -33.29 -5.08
N GLU A 384 0.76 -33.72 -4.86
CA GLU A 384 -0.30 -33.76 -5.89
C GLU A 384 -0.96 -32.39 -6.10
N VAL A 385 -0.77 -31.43 -5.17
CA VAL A 385 -1.39 -30.11 -5.23
C VAL A 385 -0.64 -29.21 -6.20
N SER A 386 -1.30 -28.83 -7.29
CA SER A 386 -0.74 -27.92 -8.29
C SER A 386 -1.71 -26.79 -8.68
N GLY A 387 -1.18 -25.63 -9.05
CA GLY A 387 -1.96 -24.53 -9.62
C GLY A 387 -3.10 -24.02 -8.71
N ALA A 388 -4.34 -24.05 -9.20
CA ALA A 388 -5.51 -23.53 -8.47
C ALA A 388 -5.84 -24.32 -7.19
N GLN A 389 -5.52 -25.62 -7.14
CA GLN A 389 -5.73 -26.45 -5.96
C GLN A 389 -4.83 -26.05 -4.79
N TYR A 390 -3.66 -25.46 -5.07
CA TYR A 390 -2.78 -24.95 -4.03
C TYR A 390 -3.47 -23.87 -3.18
N ALA A 391 -4.20 -22.97 -3.82
CA ALA A 391 -4.95 -21.92 -3.12
C ALA A 391 -6.07 -22.45 -2.21
N GLU A 392 -6.69 -23.57 -2.59
CA GLU A 392 -7.75 -24.23 -1.78
C GLU A 392 -7.16 -25.07 -0.63
N SER A 393 -5.92 -25.49 -0.77
CA SER A 393 -5.24 -26.36 0.21
C SER A 393 -4.39 -25.60 1.22
N ILE A 394 -4.17 -24.28 1.03
CA ILE A 394 -3.36 -23.43 1.90
C ILE A 394 -3.83 -23.48 3.37
N ASP A 395 -5.14 -23.52 3.61
CA ASP A 395 -5.72 -23.62 4.96
C ASP A 395 -5.38 -24.93 5.68
N LYS A 396 -4.95 -25.94 4.93
CA LYS A 396 -4.60 -27.27 5.43
C LYS A 396 -3.09 -27.48 5.50
N LEU A 397 -2.32 -26.55 4.91
CA LEU A 397 -0.87 -26.64 4.89
C LEU A 397 -0.32 -26.48 6.31
N VAL A 398 0.60 -27.36 6.68
CA VAL A 398 1.39 -27.30 7.90
C VAL A 398 2.84 -27.57 7.56
N MET A 399 3.75 -26.81 8.15
CA MET A 399 5.18 -27.12 8.13
C MET A 399 5.49 -28.00 9.34
N LEU A 400 5.97 -29.19 9.08
CA LEU A 400 6.56 -30.03 10.12
C LEU A 400 8.00 -29.61 10.35
N ASN A 401 8.38 -29.44 11.60
CA ASN A 401 9.73 -29.17 12.02
C ASN A 401 10.10 -30.22 13.09
N ILE A 402 10.96 -31.15 12.73
CA ILE A 402 11.25 -32.33 13.52
C ILE A 402 12.62 -32.14 14.18
N VAL A 403 12.68 -32.35 15.49
CA VAL A 403 13.91 -32.33 16.28
C VAL A 403 13.99 -33.60 17.15
N THR A 404 15.19 -34.02 17.53
CA THR A 404 15.37 -35.15 18.45
C THR A 404 15.15 -34.72 19.90
N LEU A 405 14.86 -35.68 20.77
CA LEU A 405 14.71 -35.46 22.20
C LEU A 405 16.00 -34.87 22.82
N ASP A 406 17.17 -35.33 22.41
CA ASP A 406 18.47 -34.79 22.83
C ASP A 406 18.61 -33.29 22.51
N THR A 407 18.18 -32.88 21.30
CA THR A 407 18.15 -31.46 20.91
C THR A 407 17.17 -30.65 21.76
N TYR A 408 15.98 -31.20 22.03
CA TYR A 408 14.97 -30.55 22.86
C TYR A 408 15.47 -30.35 24.31
N GLU A 409 16.09 -31.39 24.88
CA GLU A 409 16.65 -31.33 26.27
C GLU A 409 17.80 -30.31 26.36
N LYS A 410 18.68 -30.26 25.38
CA LYS A 410 19.78 -29.26 25.33
C LYS A 410 19.25 -27.83 25.31
N ILE A 411 18.18 -27.59 24.54
CA ILE A 411 17.61 -26.25 24.43
C ILE A 411 16.84 -25.84 25.69
N THR A 412 16.01 -26.75 26.22
CA THR A 412 15.07 -26.42 27.31
C THR A 412 15.66 -26.63 28.70
N GLY A 413 16.74 -27.40 28.81
CA GLY A 413 17.29 -27.85 30.08
C GLY A 413 16.40 -28.83 30.86
N THR A 414 15.36 -29.36 30.20
CA THR A 414 14.40 -30.31 30.84
C THR A 414 14.69 -31.72 30.37
N THR A 415 14.63 -32.70 31.29
CA THR A 415 14.77 -34.10 30.95
C THR A 415 13.40 -34.74 30.79
N GLU A 416 13.14 -35.34 29.64
CA GLU A 416 11.93 -36.10 29.31
C GLU A 416 12.30 -37.50 28.82
N THR A 417 11.34 -38.41 28.80
CA THR A 417 11.57 -39.78 28.25
C THR A 417 10.46 -40.09 27.28
N LEU A 418 10.79 -40.61 26.11
CA LEU A 418 9.82 -40.97 25.06
C LEU A 418 10.01 -42.45 24.71
N GLY A 419 8.87 -43.16 24.51
CA GLY A 419 8.86 -44.49 23.90
C GLY A 419 9.03 -44.38 22.37
N GLU A 420 9.27 -45.52 21.69
CA GLU A 420 9.52 -45.59 20.24
C GLU A 420 8.49 -44.86 19.37
N ASN A 421 7.22 -44.84 19.78
CA ASN A 421 6.13 -44.17 19.01
C ASN A 421 5.53 -43.00 19.80
N GLU A 422 6.22 -42.47 20.80
CA GLU A 422 5.80 -41.30 21.56
C GLU A 422 6.50 -40.05 21.05
N VAL A 423 5.80 -38.91 21.03
CA VAL A 423 6.34 -37.62 20.63
C VAL A 423 5.86 -36.50 21.53
N LEU A 424 6.67 -35.43 21.65
CA LEU A 424 6.16 -34.15 22.16
C LEU A 424 5.73 -33.30 20.96
N LEU A 425 4.68 -32.51 21.12
CA LEU A 425 4.14 -31.66 20.09
C LEU A 425 4.10 -30.21 20.55
N CYS A 426 4.64 -29.31 19.72
CA CYS A 426 4.41 -27.87 19.87
C CYS A 426 3.76 -27.31 18.60
N MET A 427 2.73 -26.49 18.76
CA MET A 427 2.09 -25.80 17.64
C MET A 427 2.42 -24.31 17.68
N PHE A 428 3.14 -23.87 16.66
CA PHE A 428 3.33 -22.46 16.41
C PHE A 428 2.27 -21.98 15.40
N ARG A 429 1.46 -20.98 15.79
CA ARG A 429 0.32 -20.47 14.98
C ARG A 429 -0.70 -21.55 14.63
N GLY A 430 -1.36 -22.06 15.62
CA GLY A 430 -2.43 -23.02 15.45
C GLY A 430 -2.75 -23.76 16.72
N THR A 431 -3.70 -24.63 16.66
CA THR A 431 -4.05 -25.53 17.75
C THR A 431 -4.12 -26.96 17.23
N PHE A 432 -3.70 -27.88 18.03
CA PHE A 432 -3.87 -29.30 17.77
C PHE A 432 -4.77 -29.90 18.85
N SER A 433 -5.73 -30.70 18.44
CA SER A 433 -6.62 -31.43 19.33
C SER A 433 -6.56 -32.92 18.97
N GLY A 434 -6.14 -33.73 19.91
CA GLY A 434 -5.98 -35.18 19.74
C GLY A 434 -4.74 -35.67 20.46
N ASP A 435 -4.71 -36.97 20.76
CA ASP A 435 -3.63 -37.64 21.46
C ASP A 435 -2.77 -38.52 20.51
N ALA A 436 -3.09 -38.51 19.21
CA ALA A 436 -2.36 -39.25 18.20
C ALA A 436 -2.15 -38.41 16.93
N LEU A 437 -1.03 -38.63 16.26
CA LEU A 437 -0.64 -38.04 14.99
C LEU A 437 -0.34 -39.16 14.01
N ASN A 438 -1.00 -39.11 12.85
CA ASN A 438 -0.79 -40.08 11.77
C ASN A 438 -0.17 -39.38 10.56
N ILE A 439 0.90 -39.92 10.00
CA ILE A 439 1.56 -39.40 8.79
C ILE A 439 1.41 -40.46 7.68
N ASP A 440 0.48 -40.24 6.73
CA ASP A 440 0.21 -41.07 5.56
C ASP A 440 0.05 -42.60 5.87
N ASP A 441 -0.46 -42.94 7.06
CA ASP A 441 -0.58 -44.31 7.60
C ASP A 441 0.75 -45.08 7.72
N GLN A 442 1.88 -44.41 7.54
CA GLN A 442 3.22 -45.00 7.67
C GLN A 442 3.78 -44.78 9.11
N PHE A 443 3.44 -43.68 9.73
CA PHE A 443 3.86 -43.35 11.08
C PHE A 443 2.64 -43.02 11.95
N GLN A 444 2.54 -43.72 13.07
CA GLN A 444 1.50 -43.47 14.06
C GLN A 444 2.16 -43.12 15.40
N PHE A 445 2.13 -41.83 15.75
CA PHE A 445 2.73 -41.34 16.96
C PHE A 445 1.66 -41.04 18.02
N HIS A 446 1.94 -41.42 19.25
CA HIS A 446 1.17 -41.00 20.42
C HIS A 446 1.77 -39.70 20.97
N ILE A 447 0.92 -38.67 21.11
CA ILE A 447 1.36 -37.36 21.66
C ILE A 447 1.35 -37.47 23.20
N ARG A 448 2.52 -37.67 23.78
CA ARG A 448 2.68 -37.75 25.23
C ARG A 448 2.30 -36.44 25.92
N LYS A 449 2.70 -35.30 25.31
CA LYS A 449 2.51 -33.98 25.89
C LYS A 449 2.55 -32.91 24.80
N GLN A 450 1.72 -31.90 24.92
CA GLN A 450 1.90 -30.65 24.15
C GLN A 450 2.78 -29.70 24.97
N VAL A 451 3.85 -29.23 24.35
CA VAL A 451 4.85 -28.35 24.96
C VAL A 451 4.72 -26.93 24.43
N PRO A 452 5.12 -25.88 25.19
CA PRO A 452 5.17 -24.53 24.68
C PRO A 452 6.25 -24.40 23.62
N ASP A 453 6.26 -23.26 22.92
CA ASP A 453 7.32 -22.92 21.97
C ASP A 453 8.68 -22.91 22.69
N PHE A 454 9.62 -23.69 22.18
CA PHE A 454 10.94 -23.90 22.77
C PHE A 454 12.08 -23.54 21.84
N LEU A 455 11.78 -23.33 20.56
CA LEU A 455 12.79 -23.12 19.53
C LEU A 455 12.59 -21.76 18.86
N GLU A 456 13.45 -20.82 19.22
CA GLU A 456 13.48 -19.48 18.63
C GLU A 456 14.07 -19.54 17.21
N ILE A 457 13.27 -20.00 16.24
CA ILE A 457 13.65 -20.04 14.83
C ILE A 457 13.06 -18.82 14.13
N GLY A 458 13.93 -18.03 13.51
CA GLY A 458 13.55 -16.82 12.79
C GLY A 458 12.56 -17.04 11.64
N ASP A 459 12.62 -18.18 10.98
CA ASP A 459 11.70 -18.55 9.91
C ASP A 459 10.24 -18.65 10.35
N ASN A 460 9.98 -18.98 11.62
CA ASN A 460 8.64 -18.96 12.19
C ASN A 460 8.02 -17.56 12.19
N ALA A 461 8.83 -16.52 12.30
CA ALA A 461 8.35 -15.14 12.33
C ALA A 461 7.59 -14.76 11.06
N ILE A 462 8.03 -15.31 9.93
CA ILE A 462 7.47 -15.05 8.58
C ILE A 462 6.57 -16.17 8.07
N ALA A 463 6.49 -17.31 8.77
CA ALA A 463 5.64 -18.41 8.37
C ALA A 463 4.20 -17.94 8.21
N THR A 464 3.61 -18.16 7.03
CA THR A 464 2.24 -17.78 6.71
C THR A 464 1.24 -18.88 7.05
N TYR A 465 1.72 -20.07 7.33
CA TYR A 465 0.97 -21.27 7.67
C TYR A 465 1.38 -21.80 9.05
N PRO A 466 0.57 -22.64 9.70
CA PRO A 466 0.91 -23.27 10.97
C PRO A 466 2.19 -24.08 10.87
N THR A 467 3.06 -23.98 11.89
CA THR A 467 4.24 -24.83 12.04
C THR A 467 4.01 -25.78 13.22
N MET A 468 4.31 -27.06 13.00
CA MET A 468 4.22 -28.12 13.97
C MET A 468 5.61 -28.62 14.30
N TYR A 469 6.07 -28.41 15.53
CA TYR A 469 7.30 -28.99 16.03
C TYR A 469 6.99 -30.36 16.60
N LEU A 470 7.72 -31.34 16.10
CA LEU A 470 7.63 -32.71 16.53
C LEU A 470 8.95 -33.13 17.18
N VAL A 471 8.94 -33.37 18.48
CA VAL A 471 10.11 -33.93 19.19
C VAL A 471 10.02 -35.45 19.14
N VAL A 472 10.94 -36.05 18.38
CA VAL A 472 11.01 -37.51 18.21
C VAL A 472 12.05 -38.13 19.16
N PRO A 473 11.90 -39.43 19.55
CA PRO A 473 12.77 -40.05 20.56
C PRO A 473 14.26 -39.99 20.20
N ASP A 474 14.61 -40.25 18.97
CA ASP A 474 15.99 -40.46 18.51
C ASP A 474 16.23 -40.10 17.05
N GLY A 475 17.50 -40.18 16.61
CA GLY A 475 17.92 -39.94 15.25
C GLY A 475 17.44 -41.01 14.26
N GLU A 476 17.21 -42.25 14.70
CA GLU A 476 16.69 -43.31 13.88
C GLU A 476 15.26 -42.99 13.43
N THR A 477 14.42 -42.55 14.32
CA THR A 477 13.06 -42.10 14.00
C THR A 477 13.07 -40.90 13.03
N MET A 478 14.00 -39.94 13.25
CA MET A 478 14.18 -38.81 12.37
C MET A 478 14.67 -39.23 10.96
N SER A 479 15.57 -40.21 10.88
CA SER A 479 16.05 -40.75 9.60
C SER A 479 14.95 -41.47 8.84
N ARG A 480 14.12 -42.27 9.50
CA ARG A 480 12.95 -42.90 8.86
C ARG A 480 11.96 -41.89 8.30
N LEU A 481 11.75 -40.77 8.96
CA LEU A 481 10.91 -39.66 8.47
C LEU A 481 11.57 -38.96 7.27
N TYR A 482 12.90 -38.81 7.28
CA TYR A 482 13.66 -38.28 6.13
C TYR A 482 13.54 -39.16 4.92
N GLU A 483 13.82 -40.45 5.07
CA GLU A 483 13.72 -41.44 3.97
C GLU A 483 12.32 -41.47 3.37
N TYR A 484 11.30 -41.38 4.22
CA TYR A 484 9.92 -41.33 3.80
C TYR A 484 9.63 -40.07 2.96
N GLN A 485 9.94 -38.87 3.47
CA GLN A 485 9.71 -37.63 2.73
C GLN A 485 10.54 -37.62 1.43
N TYR A 486 11.76 -38.14 1.44
CA TYR A 486 12.61 -38.25 0.25
C TYR A 486 11.99 -39.16 -0.81
N SER A 487 11.41 -40.29 -0.38
CA SER A 487 10.74 -41.23 -1.30
C SER A 487 9.49 -40.61 -1.95
N VAL A 488 8.81 -39.70 -1.27
CA VAL A 488 7.59 -39.03 -1.76
C VAL A 488 7.90 -37.77 -2.58
N TYR A 489 8.85 -36.96 -2.15
CA TYR A 489 9.19 -35.70 -2.82
C TYR A 489 10.16 -35.87 -3.99
N GLY A 490 11.02 -36.94 -3.97
CA GLY A 490 12.11 -37.09 -4.90
C GLY A 490 13.27 -36.11 -4.62
N GLU A 491 14.36 -36.28 -5.35
CA GLU A 491 15.61 -35.55 -5.10
C GLU A 491 15.49 -34.01 -5.22
N GLU A 492 14.64 -33.55 -6.11
CA GLU A 492 14.51 -32.10 -6.39
C GLU A 492 13.69 -31.33 -5.32
N MET A 493 12.78 -31.98 -4.63
CA MET A 493 11.86 -31.36 -3.70
C MET A 493 12.04 -31.79 -2.25
N ALA A 494 12.82 -32.85 -2.01
CA ALA A 494 13.06 -33.31 -0.64
C ALA A 494 13.89 -32.33 0.17
N SER A 495 13.48 -32.12 1.41
CA SER A 495 14.21 -31.27 2.36
C SER A 495 15.45 -31.99 2.88
N SER A 496 16.49 -31.21 3.19
CA SER A 496 17.71 -31.68 3.83
C SER A 496 17.61 -31.58 5.36
N TYR A 497 18.46 -32.32 6.07
CA TYR A 497 18.73 -32.02 7.47
C TYR A 497 19.40 -30.66 7.57
N GLN A 498 19.08 -29.93 8.59
CA GLN A 498 19.61 -28.61 8.86
C GLN A 498 20.28 -28.59 10.24
N THR A 499 21.53 -28.19 10.24
CA THR A 499 22.30 -27.98 11.47
C THR A 499 22.60 -26.52 11.61
N TRP A 500 22.17 -25.91 12.72
CA TRP A 500 22.28 -24.48 12.96
C TRP A 500 23.08 -24.19 14.22
N LEU A 501 23.91 -23.17 14.15
CA LEU A 501 24.57 -22.54 15.28
C LEU A 501 24.33 -21.02 15.23
N GLY A 502 23.54 -20.50 16.17
CA GLY A 502 23.33 -19.08 16.35
C GLY A 502 24.01 -18.59 17.63
N PHE A 503 24.59 -17.39 17.62
CA PHE A 503 25.27 -16.80 18.78
C PHE A 503 25.30 -15.27 18.71
N ASP A 504 25.45 -14.64 19.90
CA ASP A 504 25.60 -13.20 20.05
C ASP A 504 27.08 -12.82 20.21
N LEU A 505 27.44 -11.59 19.86
CA LEU A 505 28.78 -11.03 19.89
C LEU A 505 28.81 -9.66 20.55
N ASP A 506 29.88 -9.38 21.33
CA ASP A 506 30.14 -8.05 21.89
C ASP A 506 30.97 -7.19 20.91
N CYS A 507 30.46 -6.96 19.70
CA CYS A 507 31.17 -6.16 18.72
C CYS A 507 30.24 -5.17 18.00
N ASN A 508 30.82 -4.23 17.23
CA ASN A 508 30.04 -3.26 16.47
C ASN A 508 29.53 -3.88 15.15
N ALA A 509 28.58 -3.19 14.50
CA ALA A 509 27.95 -3.62 13.27
C ALA A 509 28.94 -3.91 12.13
N ASP A 510 29.98 -3.07 11.96
CA ASP A 510 30.96 -3.28 10.90
C ASP A 510 31.78 -4.56 11.13
N THR A 511 32.10 -4.88 12.37
CA THR A 511 32.79 -6.13 12.75
C THR A 511 31.89 -7.35 12.52
N GLN A 512 30.58 -7.30 12.84
CA GLN A 512 29.67 -8.41 12.56
C GLN A 512 29.60 -8.72 11.05
N MET A 513 29.49 -7.67 10.21
CA MET A 513 29.47 -7.84 8.75
C MET A 513 30.79 -8.36 8.17
N GLU A 514 31.91 -7.99 8.78
CA GLU A 514 33.21 -8.50 8.39
C GLU A 514 33.36 -9.98 8.77
N LEU A 515 32.90 -10.36 9.96
CA LEU A 515 32.90 -11.75 10.41
C LEU A 515 32.01 -12.65 9.56
N GLU A 516 30.83 -12.16 9.12
CA GLU A 516 29.98 -12.89 8.17
C GLU A 516 30.76 -13.22 6.89
N LYS A 517 31.44 -12.23 6.28
CA LYS A 517 32.23 -12.45 5.07
C LYS A 517 33.41 -13.41 5.27
N GLN A 518 34.07 -13.29 6.42
CA GLN A 518 35.17 -14.18 6.76
C GLN A 518 34.68 -15.62 6.95
N LEU A 519 33.52 -15.81 7.58
CA LEU A 519 32.90 -17.11 7.72
C LEU A 519 32.44 -17.66 6.37
N GLU A 520 31.76 -16.85 5.52
CA GLU A 520 31.41 -17.26 4.16
C GLU A 520 32.63 -17.70 3.36
N GLN A 521 33.75 -16.96 3.44
CA GLN A 521 35.00 -17.30 2.78
C GLN A 521 35.57 -18.61 3.34
N GLN A 522 35.60 -18.75 4.67
CA GLN A 522 36.11 -19.95 5.35
C GLN A 522 35.32 -21.21 4.95
N PHE A 523 34.00 -21.13 4.87
CA PHE A 523 33.17 -22.22 4.42
C PHE A 523 33.34 -22.49 2.90
N ALA A 524 33.48 -21.44 2.08
CA ALA A 524 33.73 -21.60 0.64
C ALA A 524 35.08 -22.27 0.34
N ASP A 525 36.14 -21.91 1.05
CA ASP A 525 37.47 -22.47 0.90
C ASP A 525 37.50 -23.94 1.30
N ASN A 526 36.70 -24.32 2.29
CA ASN A 526 36.56 -25.71 2.75
C ASN A 526 35.53 -26.54 1.95
N ALA A 527 34.69 -25.93 1.11
CA ALA A 527 33.67 -26.61 0.34
C ALA A 527 34.25 -27.64 -0.66
N GLN A 528 35.50 -27.51 -1.06
CA GLN A 528 36.19 -28.52 -1.90
C GLN A 528 36.47 -29.83 -1.15
N THR A 529 36.62 -29.75 0.19
CA THR A 529 36.90 -30.91 1.04
C THR A 529 35.60 -31.55 1.56
N HIS A 530 34.55 -30.76 1.69
CA HIS A 530 33.23 -31.15 2.19
C HIS A 530 32.16 -30.82 1.16
N GLN A 531 32.19 -31.45 0.00
CA GLN A 531 31.24 -31.23 -1.11
C GLN A 531 29.80 -31.61 -0.77
N GLU A 532 29.61 -32.39 0.29
CA GLU A 532 28.32 -32.82 0.82
C GLU A 532 27.62 -31.72 1.63
N TYR A 533 28.31 -30.64 2.05
CA TYR A 533 27.79 -29.57 2.88
C TYR A 533 27.42 -28.35 2.05
N PHE A 534 26.13 -27.98 2.09
CA PHE A 534 25.70 -26.67 1.67
C PHE A 534 25.63 -25.79 2.92
N TYR A 535 26.10 -24.58 2.87
CA TYR A 535 26.16 -23.69 4.01
C TYR A 535 25.39 -22.38 3.77
N ASP A 536 24.95 -21.76 4.86
CA ASP A 536 24.30 -20.45 4.89
C ASP A 536 24.80 -19.70 6.12
N VAL A 537 25.35 -18.49 5.91
CA VAL A 537 25.87 -17.64 6.97
C VAL A 537 25.11 -16.33 6.94
N LYS A 538 24.60 -15.89 8.06
CA LYS A 538 23.82 -14.67 8.19
C LYS A 538 24.21 -13.87 9.40
N SER A 539 24.46 -12.56 9.26
CA SER A 539 24.55 -11.65 10.39
C SER A 539 23.32 -10.77 10.48
N LEU A 540 22.89 -10.49 11.71
CA LEU A 540 21.80 -9.57 11.98
C LEU A 540 22.04 -8.21 11.30
N GLU A 541 23.26 -7.70 11.32
CA GLU A 541 23.59 -6.39 10.78
C GLU A 541 23.58 -6.34 9.25
N MET A 542 23.99 -7.38 8.54
CA MET A 542 23.85 -7.43 7.08
C MET A 542 22.36 -7.50 6.69
N GLN A 543 21.58 -8.29 7.40
CA GLN A 543 20.15 -8.42 7.18
C GLN A 543 19.41 -7.12 7.54
N ARG A 544 19.88 -6.35 8.53
CA ARG A 544 19.34 -5.04 8.91
C ARG A 544 19.32 -4.08 7.71
N TYR A 545 20.38 -4.05 6.91
CA TYR A 545 20.43 -3.19 5.73
C TYR A 545 19.39 -3.59 4.68
N SER A 546 19.20 -4.89 4.41
CA SER A 546 18.17 -5.37 3.49
C SER A 546 16.76 -5.04 3.97
N PHE A 547 16.49 -5.23 5.26
CA PHE A 547 15.21 -4.87 5.89
C PHE A 547 14.94 -3.37 5.83
N TYR A 548 15.92 -2.56 6.19
CA TYR A 548 15.78 -1.10 6.19
C TYR A 548 15.61 -0.55 4.77
N SER A 549 16.24 -1.15 3.78
CA SER A 549 16.07 -0.75 2.39
C SER A 549 14.67 -1.09 1.87
N LEU A 550 14.17 -2.29 2.17
CA LEU A 550 12.83 -2.73 1.78
C LEU A 550 11.76 -1.85 2.46
N PHE A 551 11.80 -1.74 3.79
CA PHE A 551 10.78 -1.01 4.55
C PHE A 551 10.88 0.49 4.35
N GLY A 552 12.11 1.03 4.29
CA GLY A 552 12.36 2.42 3.95
C GLY A 552 11.91 2.77 2.53
N GLY A 553 12.15 1.89 1.57
CA GLY A 553 11.69 2.03 0.19
C GLY A 553 10.17 2.07 0.08
N LEU A 554 9.47 1.15 0.77
CA LEU A 554 8.00 1.11 0.84
C LEU A 554 7.42 2.35 1.52
N LEU A 555 8.01 2.78 2.64
CA LEU A 555 7.60 4.02 3.32
C LEU A 555 7.79 5.23 2.41
N TYR A 556 8.92 5.32 1.73
CA TYR A 556 9.22 6.44 0.86
C TYR A 556 8.28 6.50 -0.34
N LEU A 557 8.03 5.36 -0.98
CA LEU A 557 7.01 5.26 -2.03
C LEU A 557 5.62 5.63 -1.52
N GLY A 558 5.24 5.15 -0.35
CA GLY A 558 3.98 5.48 0.30
C GLY A 558 3.82 6.97 0.56
N ILE A 559 4.87 7.66 1.01
CA ILE A 559 4.88 9.12 1.20
C ILE A 559 4.72 9.83 -0.15
N LEU A 560 5.49 9.46 -1.17
CA LEU A 560 5.43 10.09 -2.50
C LEU A 560 4.05 9.95 -3.14
N LEU A 561 3.46 8.74 -3.12
CA LEU A 561 2.10 8.49 -3.62
C LEU A 561 1.06 9.26 -2.80
N SER A 562 1.22 9.33 -1.49
CA SER A 562 0.32 10.09 -0.62
C SER A 562 0.34 11.58 -0.94
N VAL A 563 1.50 12.15 -1.25
CA VAL A 563 1.61 13.55 -1.70
C VAL A 563 0.86 13.76 -3.01
N VAL A 564 0.99 12.85 -3.98
CA VAL A 564 0.24 12.91 -5.26
C VAL A 564 -1.28 12.86 -5.01
N PHE A 565 -1.74 11.97 -4.12
CA PHE A 565 -3.17 11.85 -3.78
C PHE A 565 -3.69 13.05 -3.00
N LEU A 566 -2.86 13.64 -2.14
CA LEU A 566 -3.19 14.89 -1.44
C LEU A 566 -3.36 16.05 -2.44
N PHE A 567 -2.48 16.19 -3.43
CA PHE A 567 -2.66 17.16 -4.51
C PHE A 567 -3.99 16.97 -5.22
N GLY A 568 -4.34 15.73 -5.58
CA GLY A 568 -5.63 15.39 -6.18
C GLY A 568 -6.82 15.78 -5.28
N THR A 569 -6.73 15.45 -4.00
CA THR A 569 -7.80 15.73 -3.01
C THR A 569 -8.01 17.23 -2.82
N VAL A 570 -6.95 17.99 -2.60
CA VAL A 570 -6.99 19.46 -2.45
C VAL A 570 -7.62 20.11 -3.68
N LEU A 571 -7.25 19.63 -4.84
CA LEU A 571 -7.69 20.15 -6.11
C LEU A 571 -9.17 19.88 -6.36
N ILE A 572 -9.61 18.63 -6.17
CA ILE A 572 -11.02 18.25 -6.29
C ILE A 572 -11.85 19.09 -5.31
N MET A 573 -11.36 19.24 -4.08
CA MET A 573 -12.00 20.05 -3.03
C MET A 573 -12.10 21.53 -3.43
N TYR A 574 -11.01 22.12 -3.95
CA TYR A 574 -10.95 23.51 -4.38
C TYR A 574 -11.91 23.81 -5.53
N TYR A 575 -11.84 23.02 -6.62
CA TYR A 575 -12.72 23.26 -7.77
C TYR A 575 -14.18 23.04 -7.45
N LYS A 576 -14.46 22.09 -6.58
CA LYS A 576 -15.81 21.87 -6.09
C LYS A 576 -16.33 23.07 -5.33
N GLN A 577 -15.56 23.63 -4.40
CA GLN A 577 -15.97 24.80 -3.61
C GLN A 577 -16.16 26.03 -4.51
N ILE A 578 -15.31 26.23 -5.51
CA ILE A 578 -15.53 27.32 -6.49
C ILE A 578 -16.82 27.11 -7.26
N SER A 579 -17.09 25.90 -7.77
CA SER A 579 -18.31 25.61 -8.51
C SER A 579 -19.57 25.88 -7.67
N GLU A 580 -19.58 25.39 -6.43
CA GLU A 580 -20.67 25.61 -5.50
C GLU A 580 -20.82 27.11 -5.14
N GLY A 581 -19.71 27.83 -4.94
CA GLY A 581 -19.73 29.25 -4.61
C GLY A 581 -20.44 30.12 -5.65
N TYR A 582 -20.20 29.85 -6.94
CA TYR A 582 -20.89 30.59 -8.02
C TYR A 582 -22.39 30.29 -8.09
N GLU A 583 -22.78 29.04 -7.89
CA GLU A 583 -24.18 28.63 -7.95
C GLU A 583 -24.97 29.09 -6.72
N ASP A 584 -24.35 29.02 -5.55
CA ASP A 584 -24.97 29.48 -4.32
C ASP A 584 -25.10 31.01 -4.26
N ALA A 585 -24.20 31.78 -4.89
CA ALA A 585 -24.30 33.22 -4.97
C ALA A 585 -25.66 33.68 -5.51
N ALA A 586 -26.13 33.07 -6.60
CA ALA A 586 -27.44 33.38 -7.18
C ALA A 586 -28.61 32.96 -6.27
N ARG A 587 -28.47 31.80 -5.57
CA ARG A 587 -29.50 31.34 -4.61
C ARG A 587 -29.59 32.25 -3.36
N PHE A 588 -28.45 32.76 -2.90
CA PHE A 588 -28.42 33.66 -1.73
C PHE A 588 -29.06 35.02 -2.03
N GLU A 589 -28.87 35.53 -3.24
CA GLU A 589 -29.56 36.75 -3.64
C GLU A 589 -31.09 36.55 -3.57
N ILE A 590 -31.61 35.41 -3.97
CA ILE A 590 -33.04 35.07 -3.88
C ILE A 590 -33.46 34.95 -2.40
N LEU A 591 -32.71 34.25 -1.55
CA LEU A 591 -33.01 34.04 -0.14
C LEU A 591 -32.99 35.37 0.64
N GLN A 592 -32.09 36.30 0.30
CA GLN A 592 -32.09 37.67 0.88
C GLN A 592 -33.35 38.44 0.46
N LYS A 593 -33.81 38.33 -0.78
CA LYS A 593 -35.05 38.94 -1.26
C LYS A 593 -36.30 38.40 -0.56
N VAL A 594 -36.24 37.16 -0.08
CA VAL A 594 -37.31 36.48 0.69
C VAL A 594 -37.25 36.81 2.21
N GLY A 595 -36.23 37.58 2.65
CA GLY A 595 -36.17 38.10 4.03
C GLY A 595 -35.19 37.35 4.97
N MET A 596 -34.37 36.39 4.48
CA MET A 596 -33.35 35.77 5.32
C MET A 596 -32.18 36.72 5.60
N THR A 597 -31.76 36.80 6.86
CA THR A 597 -30.60 37.60 7.26
C THR A 597 -29.28 36.97 6.76
N ARG A 598 -28.26 37.81 6.52
CA ARG A 598 -26.92 37.34 6.13
C ARG A 598 -26.30 36.34 7.13
N LYS A 599 -26.60 36.48 8.44
CA LYS A 599 -26.13 35.58 9.49
C LYS A 599 -26.75 34.17 9.37
N GLU A 600 -28.06 34.11 9.15
CA GLU A 600 -28.79 32.84 8.96
C GLU A 600 -28.36 32.11 7.70
N ILE A 601 -28.20 32.82 6.59
CA ILE A 601 -27.67 32.30 5.34
C ILE A 601 -26.28 31.72 5.57
N LYS A 602 -25.36 32.47 6.18
CA LYS A 602 -24.00 32.00 6.46
C LYS A 602 -23.97 30.77 7.38
N LYS A 603 -24.83 30.70 8.39
CA LYS A 603 -24.94 29.56 9.31
C LYS A 603 -25.46 28.31 8.58
N SER A 604 -26.48 28.45 7.73
CA SER A 604 -27.03 27.36 6.92
C SER A 604 -26.01 26.81 5.95
N ILE A 605 -25.26 27.69 5.27
CA ILE A 605 -24.18 27.33 4.35
C ILE A 605 -23.09 26.53 5.07
N ASN A 606 -22.57 27.07 6.17
CA ASN A 606 -21.48 26.43 6.91
C ASN A 606 -21.87 25.02 7.34
N SER A 607 -23.09 24.85 7.85
CA SER A 607 -23.58 23.52 8.23
C SER A 607 -23.63 22.54 7.05
N GLN A 608 -24.13 23.00 5.91
CA GLN A 608 -24.24 22.15 4.70
C GLN A 608 -22.86 21.79 4.12
N ILE A 609 -21.97 22.79 3.99
CA ILE A 609 -20.63 22.57 3.45
C ILE A 609 -19.83 21.65 4.36
N LEU A 610 -19.88 21.88 5.68
CA LEU A 610 -19.18 21.02 6.65
C LEU A 610 -19.68 19.58 6.56
N THR A 611 -20.98 19.33 6.48
CA THR A 611 -21.55 17.99 6.35
C THR A 611 -21.08 17.30 5.06
N VAL A 612 -21.08 18.05 3.95
CA VAL A 612 -20.65 17.52 2.63
C VAL A 612 -19.18 17.12 2.66
N PHE A 613 -18.32 17.92 3.27
CA PHE A 613 -16.88 17.65 3.30
C PHE A 613 -16.46 16.70 4.44
N ALA A 614 -17.23 16.62 5.54
CA ALA A 614 -16.97 15.62 6.58
C ALA A 614 -17.32 14.19 6.14
N ALA A 615 -18.33 14.02 5.29
CA ALA A 615 -18.78 12.70 4.85
C ALA A 615 -17.67 11.84 4.17
N PRO A 616 -16.85 12.37 3.22
CA PRO A 616 -15.73 11.62 2.67
C PRO A 616 -14.67 11.21 3.70
N LEU A 617 -14.35 12.10 4.66
CA LEU A 617 -13.38 11.81 5.72
C LEU A 617 -13.88 10.72 6.66
N LEU A 618 -15.14 10.77 7.09
CA LEU A 618 -15.75 9.73 7.90
C LEU A 618 -15.82 8.40 7.16
N ALA A 619 -16.23 8.42 5.89
CA ALA A 619 -16.28 7.22 5.07
C ALA A 619 -14.89 6.61 4.87
N SER A 620 -13.84 7.42 4.65
CA SER A 620 -12.46 6.93 4.54
C SER A 620 -11.96 6.30 5.84
N GLY A 621 -12.36 6.84 7.00
CA GLY A 621 -12.08 6.21 8.29
C GLY A 621 -12.76 4.86 8.44
N VAL A 622 -14.02 4.73 8.02
CA VAL A 622 -14.74 3.45 8.02
C VAL A 622 -14.06 2.45 7.08
N HIS A 623 -13.67 2.87 5.86
CA HIS A 623 -12.94 2.01 4.92
C HIS A 623 -11.62 1.53 5.52
N LEU A 624 -10.87 2.41 6.22
CA LEU A 624 -9.63 2.06 6.89
C LEU A 624 -9.85 1.02 8.00
N CYS A 625 -10.91 1.18 8.82
CA CYS A 625 -11.24 0.21 9.86
C CYS A 625 -11.49 -1.19 9.30
N PHE A 626 -12.21 -1.31 8.18
CA PHE A 626 -12.47 -2.59 7.52
C PHE A 626 -11.29 -3.11 6.70
N ALA A 627 -10.41 -2.25 6.22
CA ALA A 627 -9.17 -2.65 5.55
C ALA A 627 -8.10 -3.14 6.54
N PHE A 628 -8.12 -2.67 7.79
CA PHE A 628 -7.11 -2.96 8.81
C PHE A 628 -6.86 -4.48 9.03
N PRO A 629 -7.86 -5.36 9.11
CA PRO A 629 -7.63 -6.81 9.24
C PRO A 629 -6.81 -7.41 8.10
N LEU A 630 -7.05 -6.99 6.84
CA LEU A 630 -6.24 -7.42 5.70
C LEU A 630 -4.82 -6.86 5.78
N ILE A 631 -4.69 -5.56 6.09
CA ILE A 631 -3.38 -4.89 6.26
C ILE A 631 -2.57 -5.60 7.34
N ARG A 632 -3.18 -5.91 8.49
CA ARG A 632 -2.52 -6.64 9.57
C ARG A 632 -1.97 -8.00 9.11
N LYS A 633 -2.75 -8.76 8.34
CA LYS A 633 -2.32 -10.05 7.81
C LYS A 633 -1.13 -9.92 6.85
N LEU A 634 -1.14 -8.91 5.99
CA LEU A 634 0.00 -8.62 5.13
C LEU A 634 1.23 -8.19 5.93
N LEU A 635 1.06 -7.39 6.98
CA LEU A 635 2.15 -6.99 7.87
C LEU A 635 2.73 -8.18 8.66
N MET A 636 1.90 -9.18 8.98
CA MET A 636 2.37 -10.43 9.60
C MET A 636 3.34 -11.22 8.70
N MET A 637 3.23 -11.12 7.36
CA MET A 637 4.21 -11.72 6.44
C MET A 637 5.61 -11.10 6.58
N PHE A 638 5.68 -9.90 7.14
CA PHE A 638 6.92 -9.21 7.47
C PHE A 638 7.32 -9.35 8.95
N GLY A 639 6.75 -10.32 9.67
CA GLY A 639 7.04 -10.57 11.07
C GLY A 639 6.37 -9.62 12.08
N LEU A 640 5.49 -8.71 11.62
CA LEU A 640 4.82 -7.73 12.48
C LEU A 640 3.56 -8.31 13.14
N SER A 641 3.69 -8.82 14.35
CA SER A 641 2.59 -9.45 15.11
C SER A 641 1.99 -8.55 16.20
N ASN A 642 2.65 -7.45 16.59
CA ASN A 642 2.20 -6.56 17.67
C ASN A 642 0.97 -5.74 17.29
N THR A 643 -0.22 -6.35 17.43
CA THR A 643 -1.51 -5.73 17.06
C THR A 643 -1.78 -4.40 17.77
N PRO A 644 -1.55 -4.21 19.09
CA PRO A 644 -1.72 -2.92 19.76
C PRO A 644 -0.91 -1.79 19.11
N LEU A 645 0.35 -2.04 18.75
CA LEU A 645 1.20 -1.08 18.07
C LEU A 645 0.60 -0.69 16.71
N LEU A 646 0.20 -1.69 15.90
CA LEU A 646 -0.37 -1.47 14.58
C LEU A 646 -1.66 -0.64 14.63
N VAL A 647 -2.54 -0.92 15.61
CA VAL A 647 -3.77 -0.13 15.85
C VAL A 647 -3.41 1.30 16.23
N GLY A 648 -2.47 1.49 17.18
CA GLY A 648 -2.04 2.80 17.63
C GLY A 648 -1.51 3.67 16.49
N VAL A 649 -0.64 3.12 15.64
CA VAL A 649 -0.09 3.80 14.46
C VAL A 649 -1.18 4.15 13.45
N THR A 650 -2.11 3.23 13.19
CA THR A 650 -3.22 3.44 12.24
C THR A 650 -4.16 4.55 12.73
N VAL A 651 -4.55 4.54 14.00
CA VAL A 651 -5.38 5.59 14.61
C VAL A 651 -4.65 6.93 14.62
N GLY A 652 -3.36 6.95 15.00
CA GLY A 652 -2.54 8.16 14.96
C GLY A 652 -2.46 8.76 13.55
N SER A 653 -2.23 7.93 12.54
CA SER A 653 -2.20 8.34 11.12
C SER A 653 -3.54 8.95 10.69
N TYR A 654 -4.67 8.35 11.09
CA TYR A 654 -6.00 8.90 10.80
C TYR A 654 -6.21 10.28 11.45
N LEU A 655 -5.82 10.45 12.71
CA LEU A 655 -5.95 11.73 13.41
C LEU A 655 -5.10 12.83 12.76
N VAL A 656 -3.85 12.53 12.43
CA VAL A 656 -2.96 13.47 11.71
C VAL A 656 -3.55 13.84 10.35
N PHE A 657 -4.04 12.84 9.60
CA PHE A 657 -4.70 13.11 8.32
C PHE A 657 -5.98 13.95 8.47
N ALA A 658 -6.79 13.69 9.49
CA ALA A 658 -8.00 14.48 9.76
C ALA A 658 -7.69 15.97 10.03
N VAL A 659 -6.60 16.24 10.76
CA VAL A 659 -6.11 17.62 10.97
C VAL A 659 -5.65 18.24 9.65
N LEU A 660 -4.85 17.55 8.85
CA LEU A 660 -4.42 18.01 7.52
C LEU A 660 -5.61 18.27 6.60
N TYR A 661 -6.59 17.36 6.60
CA TYR A 661 -7.83 17.50 5.83
C TYR A 661 -8.63 18.74 6.24
N ALA A 662 -8.74 19.01 7.55
CA ALA A 662 -9.41 20.19 8.07
C ALA A 662 -8.68 21.50 7.67
N VAL A 663 -7.34 21.49 7.66
CA VAL A 663 -6.53 22.62 7.17
C VAL A 663 -6.76 22.87 5.69
N MET A 664 -6.73 21.80 4.87
CA MET A 664 -7.00 21.87 3.42
C MET A 664 -8.41 22.40 3.15
N TYR A 665 -9.42 21.92 3.89
CA TYR A 665 -10.78 22.41 3.83
C TYR A 665 -10.87 23.91 4.16
N LYS A 666 -10.24 24.36 5.26
CA LYS A 666 -10.23 25.76 5.66
C LYS A 666 -9.54 26.67 4.64
N ALA A 667 -8.44 26.20 4.05
CA ALA A 667 -7.70 26.94 3.01
C ALA A 667 -8.56 27.12 1.74
N THR A 668 -9.20 26.05 1.28
CA THR A 668 -10.02 26.07 0.05
C THR A 668 -11.36 26.79 0.27
N SER A 669 -11.96 26.74 1.46
CA SER A 669 -13.23 27.38 1.78
C SER A 669 -13.18 28.92 1.73
N ARG A 670 -11.99 29.53 1.91
CA ARG A 670 -11.81 30.99 1.73
C ARG A 670 -12.23 31.47 0.35
N SER A 671 -11.90 30.69 -0.69
CA SER A 671 -12.27 31.02 -2.08
C SER A 671 -13.78 30.97 -2.30
N TYR A 672 -14.49 30.04 -1.65
CA TYR A 672 -15.94 29.98 -1.66
C TYR A 672 -16.58 31.25 -1.06
N TYR A 673 -16.13 31.65 0.13
CA TYR A 673 -16.69 32.83 0.80
C TYR A 673 -16.44 34.16 0.07
N GLN A 674 -15.36 34.24 -0.72
CA GLN A 674 -15.08 35.41 -1.58
C GLN A 674 -16.03 35.51 -2.79
N LEU A 675 -16.69 34.44 -3.16
CA LEU A 675 -17.63 34.40 -4.28
C LEU A 675 -19.08 34.67 -3.84
N VAL A 676 -19.39 34.38 -2.57
CA VAL A 676 -20.73 34.50 -2.01
C VAL A 676 -20.93 35.82 -1.27
N LYS A 677 -19.86 36.60 -1.04
CA LYS A 677 -19.93 37.98 -0.56
C LYS A 677 -20.50 38.91 -1.62
#